data_4dfd10719a16d77dffae7d23c2661029
#
_entry.id   4dfd10719a16d77dffae7d23c2661029
#
_cell.length_a   1.000
_cell.length_b   1.000
_cell.length_c   1.000
_cell.angle_alpha   90.00
_cell.angle_beta   90.00
_cell.angle_gamma   90.00
#
_symmetry.space_group_name_H-M   'P 1'
#
loop_
_entity.id
_entity.type
_entity.pdbx_description
1 polymer ?
#
loop_
_entity_poly.entity_id
_entity_poly.type
_entity_poly.pdbx_seq_one_letter_code
_entity_poly.pdbx_strand_id
1 'polypeptide(L)'
;MHKYILLLLTVILLNACSAADMQSPALQPTLPPPTSMPTRSEAAFTTAIPDKTAIPLPAGTPFRLPYSELAATAELADLATSAQPDTEIEVDKVAALSAALQRPPRDQVELARALGGVTDASAVARTTPLDVQVGDVEQFWVTSTATNRTYTVTAELRYAGPVALMYVEQGLIIDQATLEQAARVFEEQIYPRTRELFGSELQPGVDGDLRITILNGRSPGGGVAGYFSSRDSVPSSVNRFSNEREMFFMNIESVNPANPSYLQVLAHEFQHMIHWNEQRNAAIWFNEGCSTLSEDLNGFVTHSFVMAYLANPNTQLTAWSEVPERAIAHYGAANLFMRYIYTHYTGEEGLVDLIRANAGNNPDAFVELAARTRPDITSFGTLFADWALANVLNDPHLADGRYSYPTGPDEPEWLPTTVKPRLLNIGTTDNTVYQFGVNYYALPDGPLTVEFDGATSVSLVGTEPHGTYAWWSGRGDNSVSTLTHPVNLEGLDSAVLQFDTWYELEKHYDYAFVSVSVDDGTTWQTLAGMHTTNEDPHGANYGNGLNGVSGAPGVDTRSGIRGSWVTETMELSAYIGQPILLRFWQISDDAFNAPGLLIDNIRICSNTVADQCVLEDDVEAGYGDWQAEGFARIDGELPQTWELRLIHTGADGDLSVRNIPTDSAGQATIRLGTNERAILVVAATTPHTTEPASYQLRIQ
;
A
#
# COMPACT_ATOMS: atom_id res chain seq x y z
N MET A 1 39.14 23.10 -2.70
CA MET A 1 37.90 23.83 -2.91
C MET A 1 36.76 22.89 -2.59
N HIS A 2 36.56 22.67 -1.33
CA HIS A 2 35.48 21.87 -0.77
C HIS A 2 34.96 22.70 0.39
N LYS A 3 33.71 23.09 0.34
CA LYS A 3 32.84 23.57 1.40
C LYS A 3 31.79 24.50 0.77
N TYR A 4 30.54 24.21 1.05
CA TYR A 4 29.27 24.85 0.68
C TYR A 4 28.39 24.01 -0.26
N ILE A 5 27.85 22.91 0.24
CA ILE A 5 26.54 22.35 -0.08
C ILE A 5 26.13 21.55 1.17
N LEU A 6 25.63 22.26 2.16
CA LEU A 6 24.93 21.67 3.29
C LEU A 6 24.22 22.82 4.03
N LEU A 7 23.10 23.28 3.50
CA LEU A 7 22.11 24.11 4.21
C LEU A 7 21.02 24.54 3.22
N LEU A 8 20.09 23.66 2.85
CA LEU A 8 18.81 24.06 2.24
C LEU A 8 17.84 22.88 2.18
N LEU A 9 17.44 22.35 3.32
CA LEU A 9 16.39 21.30 3.36
C LEU A 9 15.69 21.25 4.73
N THR A 10 15.39 22.40 5.30
CA THR A 10 14.64 22.45 6.58
C THR A 10 13.64 23.62 6.64
N VAL A 11 13.09 24.09 5.53
CA VAL A 11 12.11 25.19 5.53
C VAL A 11 11.11 25.01 4.37
N ILE A 12 10.18 24.05 4.44
CA ILE A 12 8.98 24.06 3.56
C ILE A 12 7.68 23.81 4.34
N LEU A 13 7.70 23.56 5.62
CA LEU A 13 6.47 23.40 6.40
C LEU A 13 6.13 24.54 7.36
N LEU A 14 6.81 25.70 7.28
CA LEU A 14 6.59 26.82 8.23
C LEU A 14 6.61 28.23 7.61
N ASN A 15 6.25 28.44 6.36
CA ASN A 15 6.14 29.79 5.81
C ASN A 15 4.86 30.02 4.99
N ALA A 16 3.73 30.05 5.67
CA ALA A 16 2.51 30.66 5.16
C ALA A 16 1.87 31.58 6.22
N CYS A 17 2.65 32.37 6.95
CA CYS A 17 2.16 33.51 7.72
C CYS A 17 3.33 34.40 8.15
N SER A 18 3.81 35.27 7.29
CA SER A 18 4.29 36.60 7.68
C SER A 18 4.51 37.45 6.42
N ALA A 19 3.56 38.31 6.16
CA ALA A 19 3.77 39.50 5.36
C ALA A 19 2.86 40.62 5.84
N ALA A 20 3.53 41.68 6.32
CA ALA A 20 3.11 43.07 6.34
C ALA A 20 2.17 43.54 7.45
N ASP A 21 2.82 44.22 8.41
CA ASP A 21 2.28 45.35 9.11
C ASP A 21 1.60 46.36 8.18
N MET A 22 0.34 46.64 8.39
CA MET A 22 -0.27 47.95 8.18
C MET A 22 -1.35 48.19 9.25
N GLN A 23 -1.15 49.19 10.04
CA GLN A 23 -2.03 49.72 11.10
C GLN A 23 -3.31 50.30 10.49
N SER A 24 -4.45 50.00 11.13
CA SER A 24 -5.53 50.89 11.60
C SER A 24 -6.92 50.32 11.36
N PRO A 25 -7.96 50.74 12.05
CA PRO A 25 -8.22 50.67 13.49
C PRO A 25 -9.41 49.77 13.85
N ALA A 26 -9.57 49.51 15.11
CA ALA A 26 -10.58 48.70 15.76
C ALA A 26 -12.03 49.02 15.34
N LEU A 27 -12.76 47.95 14.97
CA LEU A 27 -14.21 47.86 15.18
C LEU A 27 -14.47 46.44 15.75
N GLN A 28 -14.83 46.39 17.00
CA GLN A 28 -15.36 45.18 17.64
C GLN A 28 -16.78 44.91 17.12
N PRO A 29 -17.09 43.69 16.65
CA PRO A 29 -18.47 43.25 16.61
C PRO A 29 -18.81 42.59 17.94
N THR A 30 -19.76 43.16 18.64
CA THR A 30 -20.46 42.57 19.78
C THR A 30 -21.27 41.36 19.30
N LEU A 31 -20.99 40.18 19.86
CA LEU A 31 -21.82 38.99 19.72
C LEU A 31 -23.16 39.20 20.44
N PRO A 32 -24.30 38.82 19.86
CA PRO A 32 -25.57 38.77 20.54
C PRO A 32 -25.60 37.62 21.58
N PRO A 33 -26.36 37.75 22.68
CA PRO A 33 -26.45 36.72 23.70
C PRO A 33 -27.18 35.46 23.20
N PRO A 34 -26.88 34.27 23.72
CA PRO A 34 -27.46 33.01 23.27
C PRO A 34 -28.97 32.98 23.58
N THR A 35 -29.76 32.70 22.57
CA THR A 35 -31.20 32.42 22.66
C THR A 35 -31.39 31.06 23.30
N SER A 36 -32.10 30.97 24.40
CA SER A 36 -32.49 29.78 25.12
C SER A 36 -33.34 28.85 24.23
N MET A 37 -32.89 27.62 24.02
CA MET A 37 -33.72 26.55 23.46
C MET A 37 -34.79 26.09 24.47
N PRO A 38 -35.99 25.70 24.01
CA PRO A 38 -37.04 25.21 24.87
C PRO A 38 -36.71 23.79 25.38
N THR A 39 -36.82 23.60 26.67
CA THR A 39 -36.80 22.32 27.38
C THR A 39 -37.86 21.38 26.85
N ARG A 40 -37.46 20.27 26.29
CA ARG A 40 -38.34 19.14 25.93
C ARG A 40 -38.45 18.20 27.13
N SER A 41 -39.69 17.96 27.57
CA SER A 41 -40.03 17.13 28.71
C SER A 41 -39.52 15.68 28.56
N GLU A 42 -38.99 15.15 29.65
CA GLU A 42 -38.70 13.75 29.87
C GLU A 42 -39.95 12.91 29.72
N ALA A 43 -39.96 11.98 28.74
CA ALA A 43 -40.83 10.82 28.74
C ALA A 43 -39.94 9.59 28.95
N ALA A 44 -40.01 9.02 30.15
CA ALA A 44 -39.37 7.79 30.51
C ALA A 44 -39.87 6.63 29.65
N PHE A 45 -38.99 6.07 28.79
CA PHE A 45 -39.19 4.74 28.22
C PHE A 45 -38.19 3.78 28.88
N THR A 46 -38.69 3.07 29.89
CA THR A 46 -38.08 1.85 30.40
C THR A 46 -38.39 0.72 29.40
N THR A 47 -37.41 0.38 28.56
CA THR A 47 -37.42 -0.94 27.89
C THR A 47 -36.28 -1.76 28.47
N ALA A 48 -36.63 -2.83 29.12
CA ALA A 48 -35.72 -3.84 29.65
C ALA A 48 -34.88 -4.43 28.51
N ILE A 49 -33.55 -4.39 28.67
CA ILE A 49 -32.59 -5.11 27.81
C ILE A 49 -32.77 -6.61 28.16
N PRO A 50 -33.05 -7.49 27.20
CA PRO A 50 -33.01 -8.93 27.45
C PRO A 50 -31.55 -9.35 27.63
N ASP A 51 -31.31 -10.04 28.73
CA ASP A 51 -30.08 -10.73 29.10
C ASP A 51 -29.64 -11.65 27.95
N LYS A 52 -28.61 -11.26 27.19
CA LYS A 52 -27.98 -12.15 26.20
C LYS A 52 -27.06 -13.09 26.95
N THR A 53 -27.56 -14.27 27.25
CA THR A 53 -26.76 -15.44 27.59
C THR A 53 -25.60 -15.56 26.60
N ALA A 54 -24.38 -15.53 27.14
CA ALA A 54 -23.16 -15.79 26.42
C ALA A 54 -23.27 -17.14 25.70
N ILE A 55 -23.17 -17.12 24.38
CA ILE A 55 -22.96 -18.32 23.57
C ILE A 55 -21.49 -18.72 23.82
N PRO A 56 -21.22 -19.95 24.32
CA PRO A 56 -19.83 -20.38 24.47
C PRO A 56 -19.22 -20.53 23.07
N LEU A 57 -18.10 -19.83 22.85
CA LEU A 57 -17.23 -20.07 21.71
C LEU A 57 -16.80 -21.53 21.72
N PRO A 58 -16.88 -22.27 20.60
CA PRO A 58 -16.31 -23.60 20.51
C PRO A 58 -14.81 -23.51 20.72
N ALA A 59 -14.27 -24.39 21.58
CA ALA A 59 -12.85 -24.55 21.82
C ALA A 59 -12.13 -24.68 20.48
N GLY A 60 -11.09 -23.86 20.28
CA GLY A 60 -10.35 -23.76 19.03
C GLY A 60 -9.86 -25.13 18.57
N THR A 61 -10.38 -25.54 17.44
CA THR A 61 -9.74 -26.53 16.60
C THR A 61 -8.53 -25.81 15.97
N PRO A 62 -7.31 -26.34 16.03
CA PRO A 62 -6.20 -25.72 15.31
C PRO A 62 -6.55 -25.67 13.83
N PHE A 63 -6.46 -24.48 13.25
CA PHE A 63 -6.64 -24.26 11.82
C PHE A 63 -5.48 -24.97 11.11
N ARG A 64 -5.70 -26.21 10.72
CA ARG A 64 -4.85 -26.90 9.75
C ARG A 64 -5.25 -26.34 8.39
N LEU A 65 -4.30 -25.73 7.70
CA LEU A 65 -4.42 -25.53 6.26
C LEU A 65 -4.76 -26.90 5.63
N PRO A 66 -5.86 -27.04 4.88
CA PRO A 66 -6.20 -28.29 4.25
C PRO A 66 -5.21 -28.55 3.10
N TYR A 67 -4.23 -29.41 3.35
CA TYR A 67 -3.22 -29.84 2.40
C TYR A 67 -3.78 -30.75 1.28
N SER A 68 -5.09 -30.91 1.13
CA SER A 68 -5.65 -31.97 0.28
C SER A 68 -6.83 -31.61 -0.63
N GLU A 69 -7.16 -30.33 -0.86
CA GLU A 69 -8.31 -30.00 -1.75
C GLU A 69 -8.03 -28.95 -2.84
N LEU A 70 -6.79 -28.58 -3.14
CA LEU A 70 -6.44 -27.70 -4.27
C LEU A 70 -5.79 -28.43 -5.46
N ALA A 71 -6.06 -29.72 -5.61
CA ALA A 71 -5.65 -30.50 -6.80
C ALA A 71 -6.62 -30.33 -8.00
N ALA A 72 -7.29 -29.19 -8.15
CA ALA A 72 -8.27 -28.96 -9.22
C ALA A 72 -7.92 -27.78 -10.16
N THR A 73 -6.66 -27.38 -10.28
CA THR A 73 -6.23 -26.35 -11.25
C THR A 73 -5.20 -26.83 -12.27
N ALA A 74 -5.01 -28.13 -12.40
CA ALA A 74 -4.07 -28.69 -13.38
C ALA A 74 -4.63 -28.85 -14.82
N GLU A 75 -5.79 -28.27 -15.16
CA GLU A 75 -6.37 -28.37 -16.50
C GLU A 75 -6.23 -27.09 -17.37
N LEU A 76 -5.50 -26.07 -16.94
CA LEU A 76 -5.29 -24.84 -17.73
C LEU A 76 -3.96 -24.83 -18.54
N ALA A 77 -3.19 -25.88 -18.50
CA ALA A 77 -1.88 -25.94 -19.15
C ALA A 77 -1.88 -26.41 -20.61
N ASP A 78 -3.04 -26.74 -21.23
CA ASP A 78 -3.10 -27.34 -22.58
C ASP A 78 -3.81 -26.48 -23.65
N LEU A 79 -3.96 -25.14 -23.43
CA LEU A 79 -4.57 -24.24 -24.43
C LEU A 79 -3.57 -23.50 -25.34
N ALA A 80 -2.33 -23.96 -25.41
CA ALA A 80 -1.28 -23.29 -26.19
C ALA A 80 -1.11 -23.83 -27.61
N THR A 81 -2.17 -24.29 -28.28
CA THR A 81 -2.08 -24.61 -29.75
C THR A 81 -3.43 -24.46 -30.45
N SER A 82 -3.84 -23.25 -30.77
CA SER A 82 -4.61 -22.94 -31.98
C SER A 82 -4.66 -21.44 -32.23
N ALA A 83 -4.14 -21.02 -33.36
CA ALA A 83 -4.12 -19.61 -33.78
C ALA A 83 -5.53 -19.07 -34.00
N GLN A 84 -5.92 -18.08 -33.16
CA GLN A 84 -6.99 -17.13 -33.41
C GLN A 84 -6.68 -15.78 -32.73
N PRO A 85 -7.28 -14.64 -33.09
CA PRO A 85 -6.62 -13.34 -33.06
C PRO A 85 -6.32 -12.81 -31.66
N ASP A 86 -5.22 -12.12 -31.56
CA ASP A 86 -4.38 -11.72 -30.43
C ASP A 86 -5.06 -10.96 -29.27
N THR A 87 -6.28 -10.47 -29.38
CA THR A 87 -6.93 -9.62 -28.35
C THR A 87 -7.57 -10.38 -27.17
N GLU A 88 -8.01 -11.62 -27.34
CA GLU A 88 -8.57 -12.42 -26.24
C GLU A 88 -7.47 -13.04 -25.36
N ILE A 89 -6.28 -13.28 -25.91
CA ILE A 89 -5.16 -13.92 -25.22
C ILE A 89 -4.50 -12.96 -24.22
N GLU A 90 -4.47 -11.64 -24.50
CA GLU A 90 -3.80 -10.64 -23.68
C GLU A 90 -4.56 -10.30 -22.37
N VAL A 91 -5.89 -10.28 -22.43
CA VAL A 91 -6.74 -10.06 -21.24
C VAL A 91 -6.65 -11.25 -20.29
N ASP A 92 -6.49 -12.45 -20.83
CA ASP A 92 -6.34 -13.68 -20.05
C ASP A 92 -4.99 -13.73 -19.27
N LYS A 93 -3.91 -13.18 -19.85
CA LYS A 93 -2.58 -13.12 -19.22
C LYS A 93 -2.58 -12.29 -17.92
N VAL A 94 -3.22 -11.11 -17.92
CA VAL A 94 -3.32 -10.26 -16.73
C VAL A 94 -4.21 -10.90 -15.67
N ALA A 95 -5.33 -11.51 -16.06
CA ALA A 95 -6.22 -12.21 -15.15
C ALA A 95 -5.53 -13.44 -14.51
N ALA A 96 -4.81 -14.22 -15.31
CA ALA A 96 -4.03 -15.36 -14.83
C ALA A 96 -2.93 -14.94 -13.85
N LEU A 97 -2.22 -13.85 -14.15
CA LEU A 97 -1.23 -13.27 -13.26
C LEU A 97 -1.85 -12.78 -11.95
N SER A 98 -2.97 -12.07 -12.03
CA SER A 98 -3.69 -11.59 -10.83
C SER A 98 -4.15 -12.74 -9.94
N ALA A 99 -4.59 -13.86 -10.52
CA ALA A 99 -4.95 -15.06 -9.77
C ALA A 99 -3.75 -15.73 -9.11
N ALA A 100 -2.60 -15.83 -9.82
CA ALA A 100 -1.38 -16.42 -9.29
C ALA A 100 -0.76 -15.58 -8.15
N LEU A 101 -0.93 -14.28 -8.19
CA LEU A 101 -0.40 -13.34 -7.20
C LEU A 101 -1.28 -13.15 -5.96
N GLN A 102 -2.31 -13.98 -5.77
CA GLN A 102 -3.05 -13.99 -4.50
C GLN A 102 -2.14 -14.46 -3.38
N ARG A 103 -1.77 -13.56 -2.48
CA ARG A 103 -0.82 -13.80 -1.39
C ARG A 103 -1.54 -13.81 -0.05
N PRO A 104 -1.26 -14.78 0.84
CA PRO A 104 -1.74 -14.73 2.21
C PRO A 104 -1.15 -13.53 2.96
N PRO A 105 -1.89 -12.94 3.89
CA PRO A 105 -1.35 -11.97 4.83
C PRO A 105 -0.19 -12.54 5.63
N ARG A 106 0.79 -11.72 5.96
CA ARG A 106 1.88 -12.09 6.87
C ARG A 106 1.32 -12.39 8.27
N ASP A 107 1.36 -13.65 8.67
CA ASP A 107 1.12 -14.05 10.06
C ASP A 107 2.45 -14.17 10.80
N GLN A 108 2.78 -13.15 11.59
CA GLN A 108 4.04 -13.09 12.32
C GLN A 108 4.17 -14.25 13.35
N VAL A 109 3.05 -14.71 13.92
CA VAL A 109 3.02 -15.83 14.89
C VAL A 109 3.36 -17.14 14.19
N GLU A 110 2.76 -17.41 13.04
CA GLU A 110 3.06 -18.59 12.22
C GLU A 110 4.50 -18.57 11.69
N LEU A 111 4.97 -17.40 11.24
CA LEU A 111 6.36 -17.26 10.78
C LEU A 111 7.38 -17.47 11.93
N ALA A 112 7.08 -16.97 13.14
CA ALA A 112 7.91 -17.21 14.30
C ALA A 112 7.98 -18.71 14.66
N ARG A 113 6.89 -19.46 14.45
CA ARG A 113 6.88 -20.93 14.62
C ARG A 113 7.65 -21.62 13.50
N ALA A 114 7.35 -21.28 12.25
CA ALA A 114 7.89 -21.97 11.08
C ALA A 114 9.39 -21.70 10.88
N LEU A 115 9.82 -20.45 10.98
CA LEU A 115 11.18 -19.99 10.69
C LEU A 115 11.96 -19.57 11.94
N GLY A 116 11.28 -18.98 12.94
CA GLY A 116 11.91 -18.42 14.14
C GLY A 116 12.19 -19.44 15.24
N GLY A 117 11.72 -20.68 15.12
CA GLY A 117 11.93 -21.74 16.12
C GLY A 117 11.19 -21.50 17.44
N VAL A 118 10.16 -20.65 17.48
CA VAL A 118 9.36 -20.34 18.67
C VAL A 118 8.19 -21.32 18.76
N THR A 119 8.40 -22.47 19.43
CA THR A 119 7.41 -23.56 19.46
C THR A 119 6.10 -23.20 20.14
N ASP A 120 6.14 -22.34 21.16
CA ASP A 120 4.99 -21.93 21.96
C ASP A 120 4.52 -20.49 21.64
N ALA A 121 4.72 -20.02 20.38
CA ALA A 121 4.30 -18.69 19.97
C ALA A 121 2.78 -18.54 20.18
N SER A 122 2.40 -17.52 20.96
CA SER A 122 1.01 -17.14 21.23
C SER A 122 0.63 -15.94 20.37
N ALA A 123 -0.65 -15.78 20.06
CA ALA A 123 -1.18 -14.58 19.44
C ALA A 123 -1.44 -13.44 20.44
N VAL A 124 -1.40 -13.72 21.75
CA VAL A 124 -1.63 -12.73 22.82
C VAL A 124 -0.50 -12.76 23.84
N ALA A 125 -0.08 -11.59 24.29
CA ALA A 125 0.94 -11.43 25.33
C ALA A 125 0.35 -11.60 26.72
N ARG A 126 -0.89 -11.16 26.93
CA ARG A 126 -1.62 -11.27 28.18
C ARG A 126 -3.13 -11.32 27.97
N THR A 127 -3.85 -11.86 28.96
CA THR A 127 -5.31 -12.00 28.92
C THR A 127 -6.03 -11.10 29.92
N THR A 128 -5.30 -10.28 30.65
CA THR A 128 -5.84 -9.33 31.65
C THR A 128 -5.45 -7.92 31.26
N PRO A 129 -6.36 -6.92 31.41
CA PRO A 129 -6.05 -5.54 31.11
C PRO A 129 -4.81 -5.02 31.88
N LEU A 130 -4.21 -3.97 31.34
CA LEU A 130 -3.10 -3.27 31.96
C LEU A 130 -3.51 -2.64 33.30
N ASP A 131 -2.79 -2.95 34.36
CA ASP A 131 -2.96 -2.31 35.68
C ASP A 131 -2.01 -1.12 35.77
N VAL A 132 -2.38 0.00 35.13
CA VAL A 132 -1.55 1.21 35.06
C VAL A 132 -2.31 2.44 35.55
N GLN A 133 -1.57 3.37 36.15
CA GLN A 133 -2.11 4.62 36.70
C GLN A 133 -1.26 5.82 36.26
N VAL A 134 -1.88 7.00 36.24
CA VAL A 134 -1.19 8.25 35.90
C VAL A 134 0.04 8.43 36.84
N GLY A 135 1.20 8.68 36.22
CA GLY A 135 2.50 8.78 36.87
C GLY A 135 3.37 7.55 36.68
N ASP A 136 2.82 6.42 36.22
CA ASP A 136 3.64 5.24 35.90
C ASP A 136 4.59 5.53 34.75
N VAL A 137 5.80 4.96 34.86
CA VAL A 137 6.89 5.17 33.91
C VAL A 137 7.28 3.83 33.28
N GLU A 138 7.26 3.78 31.95
CA GLU A 138 7.57 2.57 31.19
C GLU A 138 8.57 2.85 30.06
N GLN A 139 9.16 1.79 29.51
CA GLN A 139 10.01 1.84 28.33
C GLN A 139 9.25 1.34 27.12
N PHE A 140 9.41 2.04 25.99
CA PHE A 140 8.81 1.72 24.72
C PHE A 140 9.88 1.59 23.64
N TRP A 141 9.72 0.60 22.77
CA TRP A 141 10.46 0.51 21.54
C TRP A 141 9.88 1.49 20.52
N VAL A 142 10.75 2.23 19.87
CA VAL A 142 10.40 3.15 18.75
C VAL A 142 11.37 2.94 17.60
N THR A 143 10.90 3.17 16.37
CA THR A 143 11.73 3.04 15.17
C THR A 143 12.21 4.41 14.71
N SER A 144 13.52 4.55 14.49
CA SER A 144 14.11 5.74 13.88
C SER A 144 14.20 5.58 12.38
N THR A 145 13.43 6.37 11.63
CA THR A 145 13.51 6.42 10.16
C THR A 145 14.80 7.08 9.67
N ALA A 146 15.43 7.95 10.50
CA ALA A 146 16.68 8.60 10.16
C ALA A 146 17.89 7.64 10.19
N THR A 147 17.90 6.69 11.13
CA THR A 147 19.00 5.73 11.32
C THR A 147 18.64 4.31 10.89
N ASN A 148 17.38 4.08 10.55
CA ASN A 148 16.79 2.78 10.23
C ASN A 148 17.08 1.74 11.33
N ARG A 149 16.79 2.09 12.59
CA ARG A 149 17.03 1.25 13.77
C ARG A 149 15.93 1.43 14.80
N THR A 150 15.64 0.35 15.52
CA THR A 150 14.76 0.36 16.69
C THR A 150 15.59 0.68 17.94
N TYR A 151 15.06 1.52 18.82
CA TYR A 151 15.67 1.95 20.10
C TYR A 151 14.57 2.12 21.16
N THR A 152 14.94 2.32 22.42
CA THR A 152 13.97 2.51 23.50
C THR A 152 13.91 3.95 23.95
N VAL A 153 12.69 4.39 24.30
CA VAL A 153 12.41 5.64 25.01
C VAL A 153 11.74 5.33 26.34
N THR A 154 11.90 6.22 27.33
CA THR A 154 11.20 6.15 28.61
C THR A 154 10.10 7.17 28.63
N ALA A 155 8.85 6.76 28.92
CA ALA A 155 7.69 7.62 28.91
C ALA A 155 6.86 7.46 30.17
N GLU A 156 6.19 8.55 30.60
CA GLU A 156 5.30 8.63 31.76
C GLU A 156 3.83 8.65 31.28
N LEU A 157 2.99 7.85 31.90
CA LEU A 157 1.54 7.88 31.69
C LEU A 157 0.97 9.18 32.27
N ARG A 158 0.51 10.07 31.37
CA ARG A 158 0.01 11.41 31.72
C ARG A 158 -1.52 11.51 31.68
N TYR A 159 -2.17 10.57 30.97
CA TYR A 159 -3.63 10.48 30.90
C TYR A 159 -4.05 9.02 30.80
N ALA A 160 -5.05 8.64 31.60
CA ALA A 160 -5.67 7.31 31.56
C ALA A 160 -7.20 7.49 31.50
N GLY A 161 -7.76 7.36 30.32
CA GLY A 161 -9.20 7.47 30.05
C GLY A 161 -9.86 6.13 29.83
N PRO A 162 -11.13 6.13 29.44
CA PRO A 162 -11.87 4.90 29.13
C PRO A 162 -11.42 4.22 27.82
N VAL A 163 -10.82 4.97 26.88
CA VAL A 163 -10.40 4.48 25.56
C VAL A 163 -8.90 4.67 25.33
N ALA A 164 -8.28 5.74 25.86
CA ALA A 164 -6.91 6.10 25.57
C ALA A 164 -6.01 6.11 26.80
N LEU A 165 -4.77 5.66 26.62
CA LEU A 165 -3.63 5.83 27.54
C LEU A 165 -2.61 6.73 26.85
N MET A 166 -2.46 8.00 27.33
CA MET A 166 -1.49 8.93 26.76
C MET A 166 -0.18 8.89 27.54
N TYR A 167 0.83 8.27 26.95
CA TYR A 167 2.21 8.31 27.44
C TYR A 167 2.96 9.48 26.82
N VAL A 168 3.85 10.10 27.60
CA VAL A 168 4.70 11.21 27.14
C VAL A 168 6.16 10.89 27.48
N GLU A 169 7.01 10.93 26.46
CA GLU A 169 8.46 10.71 26.61
C GLU A 169 9.06 11.68 27.63
N GLN A 170 9.87 11.17 28.54
CA GLN A 170 10.47 11.98 29.60
C GLN A 170 11.33 13.13 29.04
N GLY A 171 11.15 14.30 29.65
CA GLY A 171 11.84 15.52 29.25
C GLY A 171 11.14 16.30 28.13
N LEU A 172 10.01 15.82 27.58
CA LEU A 172 9.11 16.62 26.76
C LEU A 172 8.24 17.50 27.65
N ILE A 173 7.97 18.71 27.19
CA ILE A 173 7.08 19.67 27.86
C ILE A 173 5.79 19.76 27.07
N ILE A 174 4.74 19.14 27.60
CA ILE A 174 3.37 19.23 27.07
C ILE A 174 2.49 19.74 28.20
N ASP A 175 1.69 20.75 27.92
CA ASP A 175 0.70 21.25 28.88
C ASP A 175 -0.34 20.15 29.17
N GLN A 176 -0.60 19.90 30.47
CA GLN A 176 -1.47 18.82 30.91
C GLN A 176 -2.91 18.99 30.42
N ALA A 177 -3.45 20.22 30.52
CA ALA A 177 -4.82 20.48 30.09
C ALA A 177 -4.99 20.30 28.58
N THR A 178 -3.97 20.66 27.80
CA THR A 178 -3.94 20.48 26.36
C THR A 178 -3.90 18.98 25.97
N LEU A 179 -3.07 18.18 26.65
CA LEU A 179 -3.00 16.73 26.43
C LEU A 179 -4.34 16.04 26.75
N GLU A 180 -4.94 16.40 27.90
CA GLU A 180 -6.25 15.88 28.31
C GLU A 180 -7.37 16.31 27.34
N GLN A 181 -7.31 17.53 26.80
CA GLN A 181 -8.28 17.97 25.79
C GLN A 181 -8.15 17.18 24.51
N ALA A 182 -6.93 16.93 24.02
CA ALA A 182 -6.70 16.10 22.85
C ALA A 182 -7.18 14.65 23.06
N ALA A 183 -6.93 14.07 24.25
CA ALA A 183 -7.43 12.76 24.62
C ALA A 183 -8.97 12.70 24.58
N ARG A 184 -9.66 13.70 25.16
CA ARG A 184 -11.13 13.77 25.11
C ARG A 184 -11.68 13.88 23.69
N VAL A 185 -11.07 14.67 22.82
CA VAL A 185 -11.49 14.76 21.41
C VAL A 185 -11.29 13.41 20.71
N PHE A 186 -10.19 12.72 20.98
CA PHE A 186 -9.99 11.37 20.47
C PHE A 186 -11.09 10.42 20.94
N GLU A 187 -11.36 10.35 22.25
CA GLU A 187 -12.33 9.42 22.83
C GLU A 187 -13.79 9.72 22.46
N GLU A 188 -14.18 11.00 22.38
CA GLU A 188 -15.56 11.43 22.20
C GLU A 188 -15.97 11.65 20.74
N GLN A 189 -15.00 11.91 19.84
CA GLN A 189 -15.25 12.25 18.44
C GLN A 189 -14.53 11.31 17.47
N ILE A 190 -13.19 11.25 17.49
CA ILE A 190 -12.40 10.52 16.50
C ILE A 190 -12.66 9.02 16.62
N TYR A 191 -12.52 8.44 17.81
CA TYR A 191 -12.67 7.03 18.05
C TYR A 191 -14.03 6.47 17.59
N PRO A 192 -15.19 7.00 18.04
CA PRO A 192 -16.48 6.47 17.59
C PRO A 192 -16.73 6.71 16.10
N ARG A 193 -16.32 7.89 15.57
CA ARG A 193 -16.57 8.21 14.15
C ARG A 193 -15.73 7.36 13.21
N THR A 194 -14.45 7.16 13.49
CA THR A 194 -13.57 6.35 12.65
C THR A 194 -14.02 4.89 12.66
N ARG A 195 -14.47 4.37 13.81
CA ARG A 195 -15.01 3.01 13.89
C ARG A 195 -16.32 2.83 13.11
N GLU A 196 -17.20 3.81 13.14
CA GLU A 196 -18.45 3.81 12.37
C GLU A 196 -18.17 3.68 10.87
N LEU A 197 -17.14 4.36 10.38
CA LEU A 197 -16.80 4.44 8.95
C LEU A 197 -15.99 3.23 8.45
N PHE A 198 -15.01 2.77 9.24
CA PHE A 198 -13.97 1.87 8.75
C PHE A 198 -13.93 0.50 9.44
N GLY A 199 -14.73 0.26 10.46
CA GLY A 199 -14.72 -0.99 11.24
C GLY A 199 -14.07 -0.78 12.61
N SER A 200 -13.40 -1.81 13.15
CA SER A 200 -12.81 -1.73 14.49
C SER A 200 -11.36 -2.21 14.54
N GLU A 201 -10.62 -1.68 15.48
CA GLU A 201 -9.34 -2.22 15.93
C GLU A 201 -9.51 -3.60 16.59
N LEU A 202 -8.39 -4.32 16.78
CA LEU A 202 -8.41 -5.60 17.51
C LEU A 202 -8.78 -5.39 18.98
N GLN A 203 -9.83 -6.05 19.44
CA GLN A 203 -10.32 -5.98 20.82
C GLN A 203 -10.52 -7.37 21.42
N PRO A 204 -9.98 -7.65 22.62
CA PRO A 204 -9.29 -6.75 23.54
C PRO A 204 -7.80 -6.51 23.22
N GLY A 205 -7.28 -6.94 22.07
CA GLY A 205 -5.92 -6.76 21.64
C GLY A 205 -4.90 -7.77 22.23
N VAL A 206 -3.63 -7.57 21.86
CA VAL A 206 -2.51 -8.44 22.28
C VAL A 206 -2.26 -8.37 23.78
N ASP A 207 -2.62 -7.26 24.42
CA ASP A 207 -2.40 -6.99 25.86
C ASP A 207 -3.64 -7.24 26.73
N GLY A 208 -4.75 -7.69 26.15
CA GLY A 208 -5.98 -7.95 26.89
C GLY A 208 -6.68 -6.68 27.40
N ASP A 209 -6.23 -5.48 27.01
CA ASP A 209 -6.84 -4.18 27.32
C ASP A 209 -7.74 -3.72 26.17
N LEU A 210 -8.73 -2.90 26.46
CA LEU A 210 -9.58 -2.27 25.45
C LEU A 210 -9.09 -0.85 25.10
N ARG A 211 -8.12 -0.33 25.86
CA ARG A 211 -7.58 1.02 25.69
C ARG A 211 -6.41 1.02 24.74
N ILE A 212 -6.37 2.02 23.90
CA ILE A 212 -5.30 2.26 22.94
C ILE A 212 -4.19 3.08 23.63
N THR A 213 -2.96 2.61 23.52
CA THR A 213 -1.79 3.36 23.99
C THR A 213 -1.32 4.34 22.91
N ILE A 214 -1.26 5.64 23.27
CA ILE A 214 -0.76 6.70 22.39
C ILE A 214 0.53 7.23 23.00
N LEU A 215 1.66 6.95 22.32
CA LEU A 215 2.99 7.37 22.76
C LEU A 215 3.37 8.70 22.10
N ASN A 216 3.45 9.74 22.93
CA ASN A 216 3.91 11.06 22.52
C ASN A 216 5.42 11.18 22.73
N GLY A 217 6.19 11.15 21.64
CA GLY A 217 7.65 11.12 21.69
C GLY A 217 8.31 12.16 20.79
N ARG A 218 9.66 12.22 20.87
CA ARG A 218 10.49 13.04 19.98
C ARG A 218 10.50 12.44 18.58
N SER A 219 10.91 13.26 17.64
CA SER A 219 11.00 12.88 16.24
C SER A 219 11.79 11.58 16.04
N PRO A 220 11.17 10.56 15.41
CA PRO A 220 11.88 9.35 15.01
C PRO A 220 12.72 9.59 13.75
N GLY A 221 12.73 10.81 13.20
CA GLY A 221 13.43 11.23 12.00
C GLY A 221 12.49 11.61 10.83
N GLY A 222 13.05 12.19 9.80
CA GLY A 222 12.58 12.28 8.43
C GLY A 222 11.13 12.69 8.13
N GLY A 223 10.55 13.66 8.85
CA GLY A 223 9.22 14.20 8.47
C GLY A 223 8.02 13.35 8.88
N VAL A 224 8.21 12.30 9.67
CA VAL A 224 7.13 11.46 10.22
C VAL A 224 6.36 12.26 11.28
N ALA A 225 5.03 12.35 11.12
CA ALA A 225 4.13 13.01 12.07
C ALA A 225 3.58 12.05 13.13
N GLY A 226 3.34 10.81 12.77
CA GLY A 226 2.94 9.69 13.59
C GLY A 226 3.25 8.39 12.86
N TYR A 227 3.04 7.26 13.51
CA TYR A 227 2.98 5.96 12.85
C TYR A 227 2.26 4.91 13.72
N PHE A 228 1.51 4.04 13.07
CA PHE A 228 1.10 2.75 13.57
C PHE A 228 2.11 1.70 13.11
N SER A 229 2.32 0.63 13.89
CA SER A 229 3.13 -0.53 13.49
C SER A 229 2.49 -1.82 13.97
N SER A 230 2.19 -2.72 13.06
CA SER A 230 1.63 -4.06 13.36
C SER A 230 2.56 -4.91 14.24
N ARG A 231 3.85 -4.58 14.29
CA ARG A 231 4.84 -5.21 15.17
C ARG A 231 4.44 -5.11 16.64
N ASP A 232 3.79 -4.01 17.05
CA ASP A 232 3.43 -3.79 18.44
C ASP A 232 2.23 -4.64 18.90
N SER A 233 1.44 -5.15 17.94
CA SER A 233 0.26 -5.99 18.19
C SER A 233 0.57 -7.50 18.19
N VAL A 234 1.82 -7.90 18.48
CA VAL A 234 2.22 -9.29 18.69
C VAL A 234 3.02 -9.43 19.98
N PRO A 235 3.11 -10.64 20.61
CA PRO A 235 3.98 -10.85 21.76
C PRO A 235 5.47 -10.62 21.46
N SER A 236 6.24 -10.22 22.46
CA SER A 236 7.69 -10.02 22.36
C SER A 236 8.46 -11.31 22.05
N SER A 237 7.87 -12.47 22.31
CA SER A 237 8.40 -13.77 21.88
C SER A 237 8.31 -13.96 20.35
N VAL A 238 7.40 -13.27 19.67
CA VAL A 238 7.23 -13.27 18.22
C VAL A 238 8.10 -12.21 17.56
N ASN A 239 8.08 -10.98 18.08
CA ASN A 239 8.99 -9.93 17.67
C ASN A 239 9.60 -9.24 18.90
N ARG A 240 10.92 -9.35 19.08
CA ARG A 240 11.64 -8.82 20.25
C ARG A 240 11.54 -7.32 20.46
N PHE A 241 11.11 -6.58 19.44
CA PHE A 241 10.91 -5.13 19.48
C PHE A 241 9.44 -4.73 19.61
N SER A 242 8.55 -5.69 19.88
CA SER A 242 7.15 -5.41 20.15
C SER A 242 6.97 -4.69 21.49
N ASN A 243 6.05 -3.74 21.52
CA ASN A 243 5.56 -3.13 22.76
C ASN A 243 4.41 -3.93 23.40
N GLU A 244 3.95 -5.01 22.75
CA GLU A 244 2.84 -5.86 23.19
C GLU A 244 1.57 -5.07 23.53
N ARG A 245 1.16 -4.17 22.60
CA ARG A 245 0.00 -3.27 22.78
C ARG A 245 -0.64 -2.89 21.46
N GLU A 246 -1.92 -2.58 21.51
CA GLU A 246 -2.59 -1.79 20.48
C GLU A 246 -2.18 -0.32 20.70
N MET A 247 -1.26 0.17 19.85
CA MET A 247 -0.69 1.50 20.04
C MET A 247 -0.29 2.17 18.73
N PHE A 248 -0.12 3.48 18.80
CA PHE A 248 0.57 4.26 17.78
C PHE A 248 1.39 5.40 18.40
N PHE A 249 2.32 5.88 17.62
CA PHE A 249 3.28 6.91 18.00
C PHE A 249 2.89 8.28 17.44
N MET A 250 3.09 9.33 18.23
CA MET A 250 2.86 10.74 17.85
C MET A 250 4.17 11.51 17.99
N ASN A 251 4.63 12.15 16.91
CA ASN A 251 5.82 12.98 16.89
C ASN A 251 5.50 14.41 17.35
N ILE A 252 5.80 14.70 18.63
CA ILE A 252 5.47 16.00 19.24
C ILE A 252 6.31 17.17 18.68
N GLU A 253 7.42 16.87 18.01
CA GLU A 253 8.22 17.90 17.36
C GLU A 253 7.61 18.32 15.99
N SER A 254 6.81 17.47 15.37
CA SER A 254 6.07 17.77 14.13
C SER A 254 4.64 18.24 14.39
N VAL A 255 3.94 17.61 15.36
CA VAL A 255 2.54 17.90 15.68
C VAL A 255 2.37 18.13 17.18
N ASN A 256 1.81 19.27 17.53
CA ASN A 256 1.60 19.65 18.93
C ASN A 256 0.14 19.39 19.34
N PRO A 257 -0.14 18.78 20.51
CA PRO A 257 -1.51 18.54 21.00
C PRO A 257 -2.43 19.77 21.03
N ALA A 258 -1.87 20.98 21.06
CA ALA A 258 -2.63 22.23 20.98
C ALA A 258 -3.13 22.56 19.56
N ASN A 259 -2.66 21.88 18.53
CA ASN A 259 -2.95 22.20 17.13
C ASN A 259 -3.91 21.16 16.50
N PRO A 260 -4.79 21.57 15.59
CA PRO A 260 -5.65 20.64 14.86
C PRO A 260 -4.88 19.54 14.12
N SER A 261 -3.65 19.81 13.67
CA SER A 261 -2.79 18.81 13.01
C SER A 261 -2.47 17.60 13.89
N TYR A 262 -2.45 17.75 15.21
CA TYR A 262 -2.30 16.61 16.11
C TYR A 262 -3.53 15.70 16.08
N LEU A 263 -4.73 16.28 16.12
CA LEU A 263 -5.99 15.54 16.06
C LEU A 263 -6.17 14.86 14.68
N GLN A 264 -5.73 15.53 13.62
CA GLN A 264 -5.68 14.99 12.26
C GLN A 264 -4.85 13.71 12.23
N VAL A 265 -3.62 13.73 12.75
CA VAL A 265 -2.74 12.55 12.81
C VAL A 265 -3.30 11.47 13.73
N LEU A 266 -3.98 11.81 14.84
CA LEU A 266 -4.70 10.80 15.64
C LEU A 266 -5.75 10.05 14.83
N ALA A 267 -6.53 10.74 13.99
CA ALA A 267 -7.53 10.11 13.13
C ALA A 267 -6.89 9.24 12.03
N HIS A 268 -5.75 9.65 11.53
CA HIS A 268 -4.94 8.95 10.54
C HIS A 268 -4.39 7.62 11.10
N GLU A 269 -3.62 7.68 12.19
CA GLU A 269 -2.96 6.52 12.79
C GLU A 269 -3.98 5.52 13.36
N PHE A 270 -5.09 6.01 13.90
CA PHE A 270 -6.16 5.13 14.37
C PHE A 270 -6.85 4.40 13.21
N GLN A 271 -6.99 5.04 12.05
CA GLN A 271 -7.53 4.36 10.87
C GLN A 271 -6.60 3.24 10.38
N HIS A 272 -5.28 3.44 10.40
CA HIS A 272 -4.32 2.37 10.11
C HIS A 272 -4.48 1.16 11.03
N MET A 273 -4.66 1.39 12.33
CA MET A 273 -4.89 0.33 13.32
C MET A 273 -6.17 -0.46 13.02
N ILE A 274 -7.27 0.23 12.67
CA ILE A 274 -8.51 -0.42 12.23
C ILE A 274 -8.30 -1.21 10.95
N HIS A 275 -7.68 -0.59 9.95
CA HIS A 275 -7.44 -1.22 8.66
C HIS A 275 -6.65 -2.53 8.80
N TRP A 276 -5.59 -2.52 9.62
CA TRP A 276 -4.79 -3.71 9.89
C TRP A 276 -5.61 -4.84 10.54
N ASN A 277 -6.57 -4.54 11.40
CA ASN A 277 -7.46 -5.54 11.97
C ASN A 277 -8.48 -6.11 10.97
N GLU A 278 -9.06 -5.24 10.13
CA GLU A 278 -10.08 -5.63 9.15
C GLU A 278 -9.47 -6.33 7.93
N GLN A 279 -8.28 -5.88 7.48
CA GLN A 279 -7.56 -6.41 6.32
C GLN A 279 -6.04 -6.21 6.44
N ARG A 280 -5.31 -7.27 6.77
CA ARG A 280 -3.88 -7.18 7.14
C ARG A 280 -2.94 -6.85 5.99
N ASN A 281 -3.16 -7.38 4.78
CA ASN A 281 -2.30 -7.17 3.62
C ASN A 281 -2.87 -6.15 2.62
N ALA A 282 -3.47 -5.08 3.11
CA ALA A 282 -3.96 -4.01 2.27
C ALA A 282 -2.81 -3.30 1.55
N ALA A 283 -2.99 -3.01 0.26
CA ALA A 283 -2.02 -2.21 -0.49
C ALA A 283 -1.89 -0.81 0.11
N ILE A 284 -0.66 -0.31 0.25
CA ILE A 284 -0.33 0.96 0.92
C ILE A 284 -1.13 2.14 0.36
N TRP A 285 -1.30 2.24 -0.96
CA TRP A 285 -2.04 3.34 -1.57
C TRP A 285 -3.50 3.42 -1.11
N PHE A 286 -4.14 2.25 -0.90
CA PHE A 286 -5.51 2.16 -0.42
C PHE A 286 -5.60 2.42 1.08
N ASN A 287 -4.66 1.88 1.85
CA ASN A 287 -4.56 2.11 3.28
C ASN A 287 -4.36 3.59 3.60
N GLU A 288 -3.39 4.25 2.97
CA GLU A 288 -3.14 5.69 3.12
C GLU A 288 -4.30 6.56 2.60
N GLY A 289 -4.95 6.11 1.53
CA GLY A 289 -6.16 6.76 1.01
C GLY A 289 -7.31 6.74 2.01
N CYS A 290 -7.52 5.62 2.72
CA CYS A 290 -8.51 5.52 3.80
C CYS A 290 -8.12 6.36 5.01
N SER A 291 -6.84 6.41 5.37
CA SER A 291 -6.35 7.19 6.51
C SER A 291 -6.48 8.69 6.28
N THR A 292 -6.13 9.18 5.10
CA THR A 292 -6.32 10.59 4.73
C THR A 292 -7.80 10.95 4.55
N LEU A 293 -8.64 10.01 4.08
CA LEU A 293 -10.09 10.20 4.06
C LEU A 293 -10.66 10.24 5.48
N SER A 294 -10.12 9.45 6.43
CA SER A 294 -10.50 9.51 7.85
C SER A 294 -10.25 10.88 8.45
N GLU A 295 -9.13 11.52 8.12
CA GLU A 295 -8.86 12.92 8.50
C GLU A 295 -9.99 13.85 8.05
N ASP A 296 -10.33 13.80 6.77
CA ASP A 296 -11.38 14.61 6.14
C ASP A 296 -12.74 14.39 6.81
N LEU A 297 -13.13 13.13 7.03
CA LEU A 297 -14.44 12.76 7.59
C LEU A 297 -14.54 13.02 9.11
N ASN A 298 -13.42 13.22 9.80
CA ASN A 298 -13.35 13.72 11.16
C ASN A 298 -13.26 15.27 11.24
N GLY A 299 -13.31 15.96 10.09
CA GLY A 299 -13.33 17.42 10.01
C GLY A 299 -11.96 18.10 10.00
N PHE A 300 -10.87 17.37 9.72
CA PHE A 300 -9.50 17.87 9.65
C PHE A 300 -8.99 18.03 8.22
N VAL A 301 -9.80 18.60 7.34
CA VAL A 301 -9.49 18.74 5.91
C VAL A 301 -8.21 19.55 5.67
N THR A 302 -7.26 18.97 4.95
CA THR A 302 -6.11 19.69 4.40
C THR A 302 -5.94 19.37 2.91
N HIS A 303 -5.54 20.38 2.14
CA HIS A 303 -5.39 20.20 0.68
C HIS A 303 -3.93 20.15 0.22
N SER A 304 -2.96 20.13 1.13
CA SER A 304 -1.53 20.18 0.76
C SER A 304 -1.12 19.00 -0.11
N PHE A 305 -1.52 17.79 0.24
CA PHE A 305 -1.26 16.57 -0.52
C PHE A 305 -2.01 16.58 -1.86
N VAL A 306 -3.29 16.95 -1.83
CA VAL A 306 -4.14 17.09 -3.02
C VAL A 306 -3.52 18.07 -4.02
N MET A 307 -3.06 19.23 -3.55
CA MET A 307 -2.39 20.24 -4.39
C MET A 307 -1.10 19.70 -5.02
N ALA A 308 -0.34 18.90 -4.29
CA ALA A 308 0.88 18.28 -4.80
C ALA A 308 0.59 17.27 -5.93
N TYR A 309 -0.46 16.47 -5.78
CA TYR A 309 -0.91 15.56 -6.84
C TYR A 309 -1.44 16.31 -8.06
N LEU A 310 -2.32 17.30 -7.88
CA LEU A 310 -2.86 18.09 -9.01
C LEU A 310 -1.77 18.82 -9.80
N ALA A 311 -0.64 19.13 -9.16
CA ALA A 311 0.55 19.66 -9.83
C ALA A 311 1.39 18.57 -10.54
N ASN A 312 1.27 17.31 -10.14
CA ASN A 312 2.03 16.17 -10.64
C ASN A 312 1.10 14.95 -10.93
N PRO A 313 0.12 15.09 -11.81
CA PRO A 313 -0.91 14.05 -12.01
C PRO A 313 -0.39 12.76 -12.66
N ASN A 314 0.82 12.77 -13.21
CA ASN A 314 1.51 11.56 -13.65
C ASN A 314 2.16 10.80 -12.48
N THR A 315 1.49 10.79 -11.32
CA THR A 315 1.83 9.97 -10.16
C THR A 315 0.99 8.71 -10.20
N GLN A 316 1.62 7.55 -10.11
CA GLN A 316 0.91 6.27 -10.10
C GLN A 316 0.04 6.13 -8.85
N LEU A 317 -1.29 5.97 -9.02
CA LEU A 317 -2.22 5.79 -7.90
C LEU A 317 -1.92 4.49 -7.12
N THR A 318 -1.68 3.39 -7.83
CA THR A 318 -1.57 2.03 -7.28
C THR A 318 -0.15 1.65 -6.81
N ALA A 319 0.74 2.61 -6.68
CA ALA A 319 2.10 2.44 -6.17
C ALA A 319 2.44 3.51 -5.14
N TRP A 320 3.57 3.35 -4.47
CA TRP A 320 4.05 4.28 -3.47
C TRP A 320 5.54 4.56 -3.62
N SER A 321 6.00 5.73 -3.21
CA SER A 321 7.41 6.10 -3.28
C SER A 321 8.01 6.17 -1.88
N GLU A 322 9.12 5.47 -1.66
CA GLU A 322 9.94 5.61 -0.45
C GLU A 322 10.63 6.99 -0.33
N VAL A 323 10.70 7.75 -1.42
CA VAL A 323 11.28 9.09 -1.41
C VAL A 323 10.23 10.07 -0.87
N PRO A 324 10.43 10.68 0.31
CA PRO A 324 9.40 11.48 0.99
C PRO A 324 8.83 12.60 0.13
N GLU A 325 9.66 13.27 -0.66
CA GLU A 325 9.23 14.38 -1.51
C GLU A 325 8.29 13.91 -2.66
N ARG A 326 8.43 12.67 -3.08
CA ARG A 326 7.56 12.05 -4.09
C ARG A 326 6.31 11.45 -3.45
N ALA A 327 6.42 10.90 -2.23
CA ALA A 327 5.30 10.33 -1.49
C ALA A 327 4.17 11.35 -1.28
N ILE A 328 4.46 12.63 -1.14
CA ILE A 328 3.47 13.71 -0.98
C ILE A 328 2.40 13.68 -2.08
N ALA A 329 2.79 13.45 -3.34
CA ALA A 329 1.85 13.37 -4.45
C ALA A 329 1.02 12.06 -4.43
N HIS A 330 1.59 10.95 -3.92
CA HIS A 330 0.86 9.70 -3.74
C HIS A 330 -0.22 9.83 -2.67
N TYR A 331 0.05 10.48 -1.52
CA TYR A 331 -0.97 10.83 -0.53
C TYR A 331 -2.13 11.60 -1.15
N GLY A 332 -1.81 12.60 -2.02
CA GLY A 332 -2.82 13.39 -2.71
C GLY A 332 -3.65 12.59 -3.72
N ALA A 333 -3.02 11.69 -4.47
CA ALA A 333 -3.72 10.79 -5.41
C ALA A 333 -4.68 9.86 -4.67
N ALA A 334 -4.20 9.21 -3.61
CA ALA A 334 -4.95 8.27 -2.79
C ALA A 334 -6.14 8.95 -2.08
N ASN A 335 -5.91 10.13 -1.45
CA ASN A 335 -6.98 10.92 -0.83
C ASN A 335 -8.07 11.30 -1.84
N LEU A 336 -7.67 11.89 -3.00
CA LEU A 336 -8.62 12.28 -4.05
C LEU A 336 -9.41 11.09 -4.59
N PHE A 337 -8.75 9.95 -4.81
CA PHE A 337 -9.42 8.76 -5.30
C PHE A 337 -10.42 8.23 -4.27
N MET A 338 -10.02 8.08 -3.01
CA MET A 338 -10.92 7.61 -1.96
C MET A 338 -12.04 8.60 -1.66
N ARG A 339 -11.79 9.91 -1.76
CA ARG A 339 -12.85 10.93 -1.68
C ARG A 339 -13.84 10.81 -2.83
N TYR A 340 -13.37 10.55 -4.06
CA TYR A 340 -14.22 10.30 -5.23
C TYR A 340 -15.10 9.06 -5.03
N ILE A 341 -14.50 7.96 -4.58
CA ILE A 341 -15.22 6.71 -4.27
C ILE A 341 -16.26 6.92 -3.18
N TYR A 342 -15.89 7.60 -2.09
CA TYR A 342 -16.81 7.95 -1.01
C TYR A 342 -18.00 8.76 -1.52
N THR A 343 -17.73 9.80 -2.28
CA THR A 343 -18.77 10.75 -2.74
C THR A 343 -19.75 10.12 -3.71
N HIS A 344 -19.29 9.26 -4.62
CA HIS A 344 -20.10 8.73 -5.71
C HIS A 344 -20.67 7.33 -5.46
N TYR A 345 -20.04 6.51 -4.58
CA TYR A 345 -20.35 5.08 -4.52
C TYR A 345 -20.57 4.50 -3.13
N THR A 346 -19.71 4.79 -2.14
CA THR A 346 -19.83 4.16 -0.82
C THR A 346 -20.73 4.92 0.14
N GLY A 347 -20.65 6.25 0.16
CA GLY A 347 -21.09 7.01 1.32
C GLY A 347 -20.41 6.48 2.60
N GLU A 348 -21.06 6.66 3.73
CA GLU A 348 -20.53 6.25 5.04
C GLU A 348 -20.57 4.73 5.27
N GLU A 349 -21.59 4.06 4.74
CA GLU A 349 -21.88 2.65 5.06
C GLU A 349 -21.01 1.64 4.29
N GLY A 350 -20.40 2.04 3.15
CA GLY A 350 -19.73 1.12 2.24
C GLY A 350 -18.19 1.07 2.35
N LEU A 351 -17.56 1.92 3.16
CA LEU A 351 -16.10 1.98 3.25
C LEU A 351 -15.49 0.70 3.84
N VAL A 352 -16.07 0.21 4.92
CA VAL A 352 -15.60 -1.02 5.59
C VAL A 352 -15.72 -2.24 4.67
N ASP A 353 -16.73 -2.29 3.79
CA ASP A 353 -16.90 -3.40 2.85
C ASP A 353 -15.75 -3.43 1.82
N LEU A 354 -15.29 -2.26 1.34
CA LEU A 354 -14.13 -2.17 0.46
C LEU A 354 -12.85 -2.62 1.16
N ILE A 355 -12.67 -2.28 2.43
CA ILE A 355 -11.51 -2.73 3.23
C ILE A 355 -11.53 -4.26 3.32
N ARG A 356 -12.66 -4.86 3.74
CA ARG A 356 -12.80 -6.31 3.87
C ARG A 356 -12.68 -7.06 2.54
N ALA A 357 -13.07 -6.42 1.44
CA ALA A 357 -12.88 -6.95 0.09
C ALA A 357 -11.43 -6.83 -0.40
N ASN A 358 -10.53 -6.25 0.39
CA ASN A 358 -9.14 -5.96 0.01
C ASN A 358 -9.04 -5.20 -1.32
N ALA A 359 -9.86 -4.16 -1.48
CA ALA A 359 -10.04 -3.46 -2.75
C ALA A 359 -8.73 -2.85 -3.30
N GLY A 360 -7.75 -2.58 -2.44
CA GLY A 360 -6.42 -2.12 -2.85
C GLY A 360 -5.64 -3.14 -3.68
N ASN A 361 -5.75 -4.43 -3.35
CA ASN A 361 -5.15 -5.55 -4.09
C ASN A 361 -6.15 -6.21 -5.06
N ASN A 362 -7.43 -5.97 -4.88
CA ASN A 362 -8.52 -6.46 -5.72
C ASN A 362 -9.36 -5.30 -6.26
N PRO A 363 -8.87 -4.54 -7.27
CA PRO A 363 -9.57 -3.37 -7.80
C PRO A 363 -10.95 -3.66 -8.39
N ASP A 364 -11.27 -4.92 -8.70
CA ASP A 364 -12.60 -5.33 -9.17
C ASP A 364 -13.68 -5.05 -8.12
N ALA A 365 -13.34 -5.00 -6.83
CA ALA A 365 -14.28 -4.62 -5.77
C ALA A 365 -14.81 -3.17 -5.97
N PHE A 366 -13.98 -2.24 -6.45
CA PHE A 366 -14.43 -0.90 -6.82
C PHE A 366 -15.32 -0.92 -8.05
N VAL A 367 -15.01 -1.78 -9.04
CA VAL A 367 -15.81 -1.93 -10.27
C VAL A 367 -17.19 -2.50 -9.93
N GLU A 368 -17.25 -3.55 -9.14
CA GLU A 368 -18.51 -4.16 -8.69
C GLU A 368 -19.39 -3.16 -7.92
N LEU A 369 -18.78 -2.35 -7.06
CA LEU A 369 -19.46 -1.29 -6.33
C LEU A 369 -20.02 -0.23 -7.29
N ALA A 370 -19.18 0.30 -8.17
CA ALA A 370 -19.55 1.36 -9.10
C ALA A 370 -20.62 0.89 -10.12
N ALA A 371 -20.52 -0.34 -10.59
CA ALA A 371 -21.46 -0.92 -11.56
C ALA A 371 -22.90 -1.05 -11.04
N ARG A 372 -23.11 -1.03 -9.70
CA ARG A 372 -24.47 -1.03 -9.11
C ARG A 372 -25.30 0.18 -9.51
N THR A 373 -24.65 1.33 -9.71
CA THR A 373 -25.29 2.60 -10.09
C THR A 373 -24.92 3.02 -11.50
N ARG A 374 -23.77 2.56 -12.01
CA ARG A 374 -23.19 2.93 -13.31
C ARG A 374 -22.69 1.69 -14.06
N PRO A 375 -23.59 0.96 -14.74
CA PRO A 375 -23.23 -0.29 -15.43
C PRO A 375 -22.30 -0.11 -16.64
N ASP A 376 -22.02 1.13 -17.05
CA ASP A 376 -21.03 1.49 -18.05
C ASP A 376 -19.58 1.42 -17.52
N ILE A 377 -19.37 1.33 -16.22
CA ILE A 377 -18.08 1.08 -15.60
C ILE A 377 -17.84 -0.43 -15.60
N THR A 378 -16.99 -0.89 -16.51
CA THR A 378 -16.72 -2.32 -16.76
C THR A 378 -15.33 -2.76 -16.37
N SER A 379 -14.45 -1.82 -15.98
CA SER A 379 -13.08 -2.08 -15.54
C SER A 379 -12.60 -1.01 -14.60
N PHE A 380 -11.56 -1.32 -13.82
CA PHE A 380 -10.89 -0.34 -12.96
C PHE A 380 -10.28 0.81 -13.79
N GLY A 381 -9.80 0.54 -15.01
CA GLY A 381 -9.32 1.56 -15.94
C GLY A 381 -10.41 2.56 -16.30
N THR A 382 -11.64 2.10 -16.60
CA THR A 382 -12.78 2.99 -16.89
C THR A 382 -13.15 3.85 -15.68
N LEU A 383 -13.21 3.29 -14.48
CA LEU A 383 -13.45 4.01 -13.23
C LEU A 383 -12.36 5.06 -12.97
N PHE A 384 -11.10 4.66 -13.15
CA PHE A 384 -9.94 5.55 -13.02
C PHE A 384 -10.00 6.72 -14.01
N ALA A 385 -10.42 6.48 -15.26
CA ALA A 385 -10.55 7.52 -16.27
C ALA A 385 -11.67 8.52 -15.92
N ASP A 386 -12.77 8.09 -15.34
CA ASP A 386 -13.84 8.98 -14.84
C ASP A 386 -13.34 9.84 -13.68
N TRP A 387 -12.59 9.26 -12.75
CA TRP A 387 -11.90 10.01 -11.69
C TRP A 387 -10.87 11.01 -12.25
N ALA A 388 -10.08 10.62 -13.24
CA ALA A 388 -9.15 11.53 -13.91
C ALA A 388 -9.86 12.74 -14.54
N LEU A 389 -11.04 12.54 -15.12
CA LEU A 389 -11.87 13.61 -15.64
C LEU A 389 -12.38 14.53 -14.51
N ALA A 390 -12.77 14.01 -13.36
CA ALA A 390 -13.18 14.81 -12.21
C ALA A 390 -12.07 15.75 -11.75
N ASN A 391 -10.81 15.32 -11.80
CA ASN A 391 -9.64 16.10 -11.38
C ASN A 391 -9.36 17.33 -12.26
N VAL A 392 -9.83 17.34 -13.50
CA VAL A 392 -9.61 18.44 -14.45
C VAL A 392 -10.86 19.26 -14.70
N LEU A 393 -12.05 18.66 -14.59
CA LEU A 393 -13.33 19.33 -14.87
C LEU A 393 -13.97 19.92 -13.61
N ASN A 394 -14.11 19.09 -12.58
CA ASN A 394 -14.85 19.40 -11.35
C ASN A 394 -16.19 20.09 -11.61
N ASP A 395 -16.98 19.57 -12.57
CA ASP A 395 -18.24 20.15 -12.98
C ASP A 395 -19.41 19.20 -12.66
N PRO A 396 -20.23 19.49 -11.63
CA PRO A 396 -21.36 18.65 -11.23
C PRO A 396 -22.54 18.69 -12.22
N HIS A 397 -22.52 19.62 -13.21
CA HIS A 397 -23.57 19.74 -14.21
C HIS A 397 -23.27 18.97 -15.50
N LEU A 398 -22.05 18.47 -15.65
CA LEU A 398 -21.65 17.71 -16.83
C LEU A 398 -22.00 16.23 -16.66
N ALA A 399 -22.60 15.63 -17.68
CA ALA A 399 -23.11 14.25 -17.66
C ALA A 399 -24.09 14.04 -16.48
N ASP A 400 -23.85 13.04 -15.65
CA ASP A 400 -24.60 12.72 -14.43
C ASP A 400 -23.90 13.20 -13.13
N GLY A 401 -22.99 14.16 -13.25
CA GLY A 401 -22.21 14.71 -12.14
C GLY A 401 -20.94 13.92 -11.78
N ARG A 402 -20.66 12.81 -12.50
CA ARG A 402 -19.51 11.93 -12.20
C ARG A 402 -18.13 12.60 -12.32
N TYR A 403 -18.05 13.73 -13.02
CA TYR A 403 -16.79 14.43 -13.25
C TYR A 403 -16.59 15.58 -12.24
N SER A 404 -16.95 15.36 -10.99
CA SER A 404 -16.86 16.38 -9.94
C SER A 404 -16.67 15.80 -8.55
N TYR A 405 -16.46 16.70 -7.59
CA TYR A 405 -16.45 16.44 -6.14
C TYR A 405 -17.57 17.29 -5.51
N PRO A 406 -18.83 16.87 -5.64
CA PRO A 406 -19.95 17.66 -5.12
C PRO A 406 -19.88 17.79 -3.61
N THR A 407 -20.23 18.97 -3.14
CA THR A 407 -20.41 19.33 -1.73
C THR A 407 -21.88 19.67 -1.47
N GLY A 408 -22.28 19.76 -0.21
CA GLY A 408 -23.61 20.22 0.14
C GLY A 408 -23.87 21.66 -0.36
N PRO A 409 -25.13 22.07 -0.49
CA PRO A 409 -25.48 23.38 -1.09
C PRO A 409 -24.96 24.58 -0.31
N ASP A 410 -24.64 24.40 0.98
CA ASP A 410 -24.12 25.45 1.87
C ASP A 410 -22.63 25.22 2.23
N GLU A 411 -21.97 24.21 1.65
CA GLU A 411 -20.57 23.88 1.90
C GLU A 411 -19.67 24.54 0.83
N PRO A 412 -18.47 24.99 1.20
CA PRO A 412 -17.50 25.47 0.22
C PRO A 412 -17.10 24.30 -0.71
N GLU A 413 -16.74 24.65 -1.94
CA GLU A 413 -16.21 23.67 -2.91
C GLU A 413 -15.01 22.93 -2.28
N TRP A 414 -15.11 21.59 -2.20
CA TRP A 414 -14.08 20.80 -1.51
C TRP A 414 -12.75 20.82 -2.27
N LEU A 415 -12.78 20.73 -3.62
CA LEU A 415 -11.56 20.75 -4.42
C LEU A 415 -11.14 22.21 -4.69
N PRO A 416 -9.99 22.67 -4.16
CA PRO A 416 -9.61 24.09 -4.22
C PRO A 416 -9.16 24.55 -5.62
N THR A 417 -8.77 23.60 -6.49
CA THR A 417 -8.35 23.85 -7.89
C THR A 417 -8.38 22.55 -8.66
N THR A 418 -8.30 22.62 -9.97
CA THR A 418 -8.23 21.46 -10.87
C THR A 418 -6.86 21.32 -11.50
N VAL A 419 -6.58 20.16 -12.10
CA VAL A 419 -5.36 19.96 -12.91
C VAL A 419 -5.32 20.99 -14.04
N LYS A 420 -4.12 21.53 -14.28
CA LYS A 420 -3.86 22.45 -15.39
C LYS A 420 -3.22 21.70 -16.55
N PRO A 421 -3.95 21.51 -17.67
CA PRO A 421 -3.40 20.80 -18.82
C PRO A 421 -2.16 21.51 -19.41
N ARG A 422 -1.18 20.72 -19.82
CA ARG A 422 0.00 21.21 -20.55
C ARG A 422 -0.38 21.54 -21.99
N LEU A 423 -0.06 22.74 -22.46
CA LEU A 423 -0.30 23.12 -23.86
C LEU A 423 0.65 22.32 -24.78
N LEU A 424 0.08 21.71 -25.84
CA LEU A 424 0.84 21.10 -26.92
C LEU A 424 0.93 22.04 -28.12
N ASN A 425 1.96 21.86 -28.92
CA ASN A 425 2.16 22.53 -30.20
C ASN A 425 2.00 21.54 -31.36
N ILE A 426 1.79 22.04 -32.56
CA ILE A 426 1.85 21.27 -33.82
C ILE A 426 3.24 20.60 -33.90
N GLY A 427 3.29 19.34 -34.26
CA GLY A 427 4.50 18.54 -34.36
C GLY A 427 4.38 17.17 -33.68
N THR A 428 5.51 16.51 -33.51
CA THR A 428 5.62 15.19 -32.88
C THR A 428 6.26 15.34 -31.51
N THR A 429 5.73 14.62 -30.51
CA THR A 429 6.25 14.62 -29.14
C THR A 429 6.22 13.19 -28.57
N ASP A 430 7.37 12.71 -28.11
CA ASP A 430 7.49 11.47 -27.36
C ASP A 430 7.21 11.75 -25.87
N ASN A 431 6.46 10.86 -25.23
CA ASN A 431 6.04 11.01 -23.84
C ASN A 431 6.04 9.65 -23.12
N THR A 432 5.99 9.72 -21.80
CA THR A 432 5.72 8.56 -20.94
C THR A 432 4.65 8.90 -19.93
N VAL A 433 3.93 7.88 -19.46
CA VAL A 433 2.97 7.99 -18.36
C VAL A 433 3.10 6.75 -17.47
N TYR A 434 3.11 6.93 -16.14
CA TYR A 434 3.08 5.81 -15.21
C TYR A 434 1.72 5.10 -15.27
N GLN A 435 1.71 3.81 -14.94
CA GLN A 435 0.46 3.07 -14.83
C GLN A 435 -0.44 3.72 -13.78
N PHE A 436 -1.72 3.88 -14.07
CA PHE A 436 -2.64 4.65 -13.21
C PHE A 436 -2.11 6.05 -12.82
N GLY A 437 -1.32 6.66 -13.71
CA GLY A 437 -0.97 8.07 -13.76
C GLY A 437 -1.66 8.72 -14.96
N VAL A 438 -1.70 10.06 -15.02
CA VAL A 438 -2.43 10.78 -16.06
C VAL A 438 -1.63 11.94 -16.62
N ASN A 439 -1.57 12.05 -17.93
CA ASN A 439 -1.11 13.25 -18.63
C ASN A 439 -2.31 14.00 -19.23
N TYR A 440 -2.36 15.32 -19.03
CA TYR A 440 -3.41 16.21 -19.54
C TYR A 440 -2.81 17.21 -20.53
N TYR A 441 -3.40 17.28 -21.73
CA TYR A 441 -2.91 18.11 -22.81
C TYR A 441 -4.00 19.02 -23.37
N ALA A 442 -3.79 20.34 -23.28
CA ALA A 442 -4.58 21.29 -24.06
C ALA A 442 -4.08 21.27 -25.51
N LEU A 443 -4.94 20.90 -26.43
CA LEU A 443 -4.64 20.86 -27.85
C LEU A 443 -4.75 22.29 -28.46
N PRO A 444 -3.98 22.59 -29.54
CA PRO A 444 -4.22 23.79 -30.31
C PRO A 444 -5.66 23.87 -30.87
N ASP A 445 -6.13 25.08 -31.15
CA ASP A 445 -7.45 25.26 -31.78
C ASP A 445 -7.49 24.59 -33.16
N GLY A 446 -8.62 23.91 -33.46
CA GLY A 446 -8.82 23.25 -34.75
C GLY A 446 -8.95 24.21 -35.94
N PRO A 447 -8.82 23.73 -37.17
CA PRO A 447 -8.87 22.31 -37.55
C PRO A 447 -7.50 21.63 -37.40
N LEU A 448 -7.46 20.45 -36.82
CA LEU A 448 -6.26 19.64 -36.67
C LEU A 448 -6.56 18.14 -36.60
N THR A 449 -5.52 17.32 -36.79
CA THR A 449 -5.53 15.88 -36.52
C THR A 449 -4.49 15.57 -35.47
N VAL A 450 -4.85 14.77 -34.46
CA VAL A 450 -3.93 14.18 -33.50
C VAL A 450 -3.86 12.68 -33.73
N GLU A 451 -2.67 12.18 -33.96
CA GLU A 451 -2.37 10.74 -34.00
C GLU A 451 -1.70 10.36 -32.66
N PHE A 452 -2.28 9.40 -31.97
CA PHE A 452 -1.71 8.75 -30.79
C PHE A 452 -1.12 7.40 -31.21
N ASP A 453 0.09 7.09 -30.76
CA ASP A 453 0.79 5.83 -31.03
C ASP A 453 1.41 5.36 -29.69
N GLY A 454 0.71 4.49 -28.98
CA GLY A 454 1.08 3.96 -27.68
C GLY A 454 1.77 2.60 -27.78
N ALA A 455 2.68 2.32 -26.84
CA ALA A 455 3.27 0.98 -26.70
C ALA A 455 2.17 -0.06 -26.52
N THR A 456 2.41 -1.29 -27.05
CA THR A 456 1.49 -2.42 -26.91
C THR A 456 1.88 -3.37 -25.77
N SER A 457 3.11 -3.24 -25.25
CA SER A 457 3.59 -3.99 -24.08
C SER A 457 4.35 -3.08 -23.12
N VAL A 458 4.49 -3.53 -21.88
CA VAL A 458 5.28 -2.87 -20.83
C VAL A 458 5.99 -3.93 -19.99
N SER A 459 7.22 -3.66 -19.58
CA SER A 459 7.97 -4.55 -18.68
C SER A 459 7.28 -4.68 -17.32
N LEU A 460 7.31 -5.89 -16.74
CA LEU A 460 6.71 -6.18 -15.45
C LEU A 460 7.53 -5.60 -14.29
N VAL A 461 8.85 -5.83 -14.29
CA VAL A 461 9.76 -5.42 -13.21
C VAL A 461 11.00 -4.65 -13.69
N GLY A 462 11.11 -4.37 -14.98
CA GLY A 462 12.22 -3.62 -15.57
C GLY A 462 13.51 -4.41 -15.76
N THR A 463 13.42 -5.74 -15.73
CA THR A 463 14.49 -6.68 -16.15
C THR A 463 13.88 -7.89 -16.84
N GLU A 464 14.66 -8.56 -17.69
CA GLU A 464 14.25 -9.75 -18.42
C GLU A 464 14.67 -11.03 -17.68
N PRO A 465 13.90 -12.13 -17.78
CA PRO A 465 14.33 -13.48 -17.39
C PRO A 465 15.62 -13.92 -18.09
N HIS A 466 16.32 -14.90 -17.53
CA HIS A 466 17.35 -15.64 -18.26
C HIS A 466 16.68 -16.73 -19.12
N GLY A 467 16.43 -16.48 -20.37
CA GLY A 467 15.59 -17.32 -21.24
C GLY A 467 14.26 -16.63 -21.55
N THR A 468 13.16 -17.36 -21.45
CA THR A 468 11.81 -16.84 -21.69
C THR A 468 11.08 -16.56 -20.39
N TYR A 469 11.27 -17.41 -19.37
CA TYR A 469 10.49 -17.37 -18.14
C TYR A 469 11.35 -17.37 -16.88
N ALA A 470 10.83 -16.76 -15.83
CA ALA A 470 11.35 -16.83 -14.46
C ALA A 470 10.21 -16.94 -13.45
N TRP A 471 10.50 -17.38 -12.24
CA TRP A 471 9.61 -17.26 -11.10
C TRP A 471 9.68 -15.86 -10.52
N TRP A 472 8.53 -15.23 -10.29
CA TRP A 472 8.40 -13.93 -9.65
C TRP A 472 7.56 -14.01 -8.38
N SER A 473 8.06 -13.44 -7.28
CA SER A 473 7.39 -13.43 -5.97
C SER A 473 6.18 -12.51 -5.91
N GLY A 474 5.92 -11.73 -6.96
CA GLY A 474 4.99 -10.61 -6.87
C GLY A 474 5.53 -9.47 -6.02
N ARG A 475 4.70 -8.45 -5.84
CA ARG A 475 4.91 -7.30 -4.96
C ARG A 475 3.67 -7.06 -4.12
N GLY A 476 3.81 -6.58 -2.89
CA GLY A 476 2.68 -6.25 -2.01
C GLY A 476 3.11 -6.12 -0.56
N ASP A 477 2.24 -5.49 0.22
CA ASP A 477 2.48 -5.15 1.62
C ASP A 477 1.97 -6.26 2.53
N ASN A 478 2.62 -6.43 3.67
CA ASN A 478 2.26 -7.36 4.76
C ASN A 478 1.83 -8.74 4.26
N SER A 479 2.61 -9.35 3.40
CA SER A 479 2.27 -10.58 2.68
C SER A 479 3.41 -11.58 2.68
N VAL A 480 3.06 -12.83 2.37
CA VAL A 480 4.00 -13.94 2.21
C VAL A 480 3.81 -14.58 0.85
N SER A 481 4.88 -14.75 0.10
CA SER A 481 4.89 -15.61 -1.10
C SER A 481 5.81 -16.79 -0.87
N THR A 482 5.40 -17.97 -1.31
CA THR A 482 6.19 -19.19 -1.20
C THR A 482 6.25 -19.96 -2.51
N LEU A 483 7.42 -20.56 -2.80
CA LEU A 483 7.64 -21.46 -3.91
C LEU A 483 8.34 -22.70 -3.38
N THR A 484 7.67 -23.86 -3.37
CA THR A 484 8.12 -25.09 -2.69
C THR A 484 8.32 -26.22 -3.67
N HIS A 485 9.41 -26.99 -3.51
CA HIS A 485 9.71 -28.16 -4.31
C HIS A 485 10.18 -29.33 -3.42
N PRO A 486 9.66 -30.56 -3.58
CA PRO A 486 10.18 -31.74 -2.93
C PRO A 486 11.50 -32.18 -3.60
N VAL A 487 12.52 -32.46 -2.82
CA VAL A 487 13.84 -32.87 -3.32
C VAL A 487 14.29 -34.14 -2.59
N ASN A 488 14.74 -35.15 -3.33
CA ASN A 488 15.35 -36.33 -2.75
C ASN A 488 16.88 -36.26 -2.86
N LEU A 489 17.58 -36.18 -1.74
CA LEU A 489 19.04 -36.11 -1.66
C LEU A 489 19.68 -37.50 -1.41
N GLU A 490 18.93 -38.61 -1.52
CA GLU A 490 19.47 -39.95 -1.40
C GLU A 490 20.46 -40.24 -2.54
N GLY A 491 21.58 -40.88 -2.22
CA GLY A 491 22.59 -41.28 -3.18
C GLY A 491 23.58 -40.19 -3.58
N LEU A 492 23.49 -39.02 -3.03
CA LEU A 492 24.51 -37.96 -3.17
C LEU A 492 25.52 -38.03 -2.03
N ASP A 493 26.79 -37.74 -2.33
CA ASP A 493 27.87 -37.58 -1.32
C ASP A 493 28.03 -36.14 -0.89
N SER A 494 27.52 -35.19 -1.66
CA SER A 494 27.48 -33.76 -1.40
C SER A 494 26.31 -33.14 -2.19
N ALA A 495 25.79 -32.01 -1.74
CA ALA A 495 24.73 -31.32 -2.45
C ALA A 495 24.87 -29.80 -2.29
N VAL A 496 24.81 -29.09 -3.41
CA VAL A 496 24.82 -27.62 -3.47
C VAL A 496 23.63 -27.17 -4.30
N LEU A 497 22.85 -26.27 -3.75
CA LEU A 497 21.84 -25.50 -4.47
C LEU A 497 22.51 -24.30 -5.14
N GLN A 498 22.25 -24.12 -6.42
CA GLN A 498 22.63 -22.93 -7.18
C GLN A 498 21.44 -22.44 -7.98
N PHE A 499 21.23 -21.12 -8.02
CA PHE A 499 20.17 -20.49 -8.80
C PHE A 499 20.57 -19.06 -9.18
N ASP A 500 20.00 -18.54 -10.24
CA ASP A 500 20.11 -17.14 -10.60
C ASP A 500 18.96 -16.37 -9.94
N THR A 501 19.26 -15.19 -9.43
CA THR A 501 18.25 -14.33 -8.78
C THR A 501 18.48 -12.86 -9.06
N TRP A 502 17.38 -12.15 -9.19
CA TRP A 502 17.33 -10.70 -9.21
C TRP A 502 16.33 -10.24 -8.13
N TYR A 503 16.67 -9.24 -7.36
CA TYR A 503 15.74 -8.71 -6.36
C TYR A 503 15.95 -7.21 -6.09
N GLU A 504 14.82 -6.54 -5.82
CA GLU A 504 14.72 -5.25 -5.16
C GLU A 504 13.72 -5.43 -4.02
N LEU A 505 14.19 -5.40 -2.78
CA LEU A 505 13.44 -5.62 -1.54
C LEU A 505 13.70 -4.43 -0.60
N GLU A 506 12.70 -3.97 0.14
CA GLU A 506 12.89 -2.89 1.11
C GLU A 506 13.92 -3.27 2.16
N LYS A 507 14.99 -2.46 2.25
CA LYS A 507 16.12 -2.82 3.08
C LYS A 507 15.76 -2.81 4.56
N HIS A 508 16.03 -3.96 5.24
CA HIS A 508 15.79 -4.23 6.66
C HIS A 508 14.34 -4.51 7.06
N TYR A 509 13.38 -4.42 6.15
CA TYR A 509 11.97 -4.68 6.39
C TYR A 509 11.46 -5.87 5.59
N ASP A 510 11.76 -5.93 4.29
CA ASP A 510 11.41 -7.05 3.42
C ASP A 510 12.58 -8.00 3.26
N TYR A 511 12.30 -9.30 3.33
CA TYR A 511 13.31 -10.33 3.16
C TYR A 511 12.82 -11.46 2.26
N ALA A 512 13.76 -12.00 1.46
CA ALA A 512 13.57 -13.30 0.84
C ALA A 512 14.47 -14.33 1.52
N PHE A 513 13.97 -15.56 1.66
CA PHE A 513 14.69 -16.65 2.27
C PHE A 513 14.68 -17.88 1.37
N VAL A 514 15.74 -18.69 1.46
CA VAL A 514 15.72 -20.06 0.99
C VAL A 514 15.84 -20.96 2.19
N SER A 515 14.98 -21.95 2.32
CA SER A 515 14.92 -22.81 3.49
C SER A 515 14.67 -24.27 3.16
N VAL A 516 15.01 -25.13 4.11
CA VAL A 516 14.80 -26.58 4.04
C VAL A 516 13.93 -27.02 5.21
N SER A 517 12.97 -27.90 4.92
CA SER A 517 12.24 -28.66 5.93
C SER A 517 12.53 -30.15 5.79
N VAL A 518 12.65 -30.84 6.94
CA VAL A 518 12.80 -32.31 7.06
C VAL A 518 11.63 -32.94 7.80
N ASP A 519 10.58 -32.16 8.09
CA ASP A 519 9.41 -32.55 8.87
C ASP A 519 8.10 -32.16 8.17
N ASP A 520 8.06 -32.37 6.86
CA ASP A 520 6.91 -32.12 5.99
C ASP A 520 6.38 -30.68 6.07
N GLY A 521 7.30 -29.71 6.19
CA GLY A 521 6.95 -28.27 6.18
C GLY A 521 6.48 -27.72 7.53
N THR A 522 6.61 -28.47 8.62
CA THR A 522 6.24 -27.99 9.95
C THR A 522 7.21 -26.93 10.45
N THR A 523 8.52 -27.16 10.27
CA THR A 523 9.58 -26.21 10.60
C THR A 523 10.55 -26.06 9.43
N TRP A 524 11.18 -24.89 9.35
CA TRP A 524 12.05 -24.52 8.24
C TRP A 524 13.37 -23.96 8.75
N GLN A 525 14.47 -24.39 8.18
CA GLN A 525 15.80 -23.86 8.44
C GLN A 525 16.28 -23.04 7.26
N THR A 526 16.54 -21.74 7.46
CA THR A 526 17.08 -20.86 6.43
C THR A 526 18.53 -21.23 6.08
N LEU A 527 18.85 -21.17 4.79
CA LEU A 527 20.16 -21.50 4.25
C LEU A 527 21.02 -20.24 4.13
N ALA A 528 22.28 -20.33 4.53
CA ALA A 528 23.25 -19.28 4.29
C ALA A 528 23.78 -19.36 2.86
N GLY A 529 23.84 -18.22 2.18
CA GLY A 529 24.33 -18.07 0.83
C GLY A 529 25.32 -16.94 0.68
N MET A 530 25.76 -16.68 -0.54
CA MET A 530 26.78 -15.65 -0.84
C MET A 530 26.28 -14.23 -0.59
N HIS A 531 24.98 -13.98 -0.81
CA HIS A 531 24.39 -12.64 -0.73
C HIS A 531 23.45 -12.48 0.47
N THR A 532 23.31 -13.51 1.33
CA THR A 532 22.45 -13.47 2.51
C THR A 532 23.03 -12.63 3.64
N THR A 533 22.17 -12.11 4.51
CA THR A 533 22.53 -11.35 5.71
C THR A 533 21.78 -11.85 6.94
N ASN A 534 22.39 -11.67 8.12
CA ASN A 534 21.75 -11.88 9.42
C ASN A 534 21.43 -10.54 10.13
N GLU A 535 21.54 -9.40 9.43
CA GLU A 535 21.14 -8.12 9.99
C GLU A 535 19.64 -8.11 10.23
N ASP A 536 19.23 -7.72 11.44
CA ASP A 536 17.85 -7.73 11.90
C ASP A 536 17.55 -6.54 12.83
N PRO A 537 17.51 -5.31 12.30
CA PRO A 537 17.31 -4.12 13.12
C PRO A 537 15.87 -3.95 13.63
N HIS A 538 14.89 -4.66 13.03
CA HIS A 538 13.45 -4.51 13.30
C HIS A 538 12.73 -5.80 13.69
N GLY A 539 13.43 -6.93 13.77
CA GLY A 539 12.83 -8.24 14.09
C GLY A 539 12.10 -8.90 12.92
N ALA A 540 12.47 -8.54 11.67
CA ALA A 540 11.86 -9.08 10.43
C ALA A 540 12.70 -10.19 9.78
N ASN A 541 13.97 -10.33 10.13
CA ASN A 541 14.87 -11.33 9.57
C ASN A 541 14.89 -12.62 10.40
N TYR A 542 14.37 -13.70 9.83
CA TYR A 542 14.37 -15.04 10.44
C TYR A 542 15.70 -15.79 10.27
N GLY A 543 16.76 -15.12 9.80
CA GLY A 543 18.12 -15.63 9.58
C GLY A 543 18.43 -15.89 8.10
N ASN A 544 19.65 -15.54 7.67
CA ASN A 544 20.16 -15.75 6.31
C ASN A 544 19.23 -15.19 5.21
N GLY A 545 18.70 -13.96 5.38
CA GLY A 545 17.81 -13.35 4.42
C GLY A 545 18.53 -12.64 3.27
N LEU A 546 17.98 -12.67 2.07
CA LEU A 546 18.29 -11.74 0.96
C LEU A 546 17.53 -10.44 1.21
N ASN A 547 18.17 -9.28 0.97
CA ASN A 547 17.61 -7.99 1.33
C ASN A 547 18.28 -6.84 0.55
N GLY A 548 17.53 -5.76 0.26
CA GLY A 548 18.02 -4.62 -0.49
C GLY A 548 18.05 -4.86 -2.00
N VAL A 549 19.12 -4.49 -2.69
CA VAL A 549 19.24 -4.50 -4.17
C VAL A 549 20.28 -5.51 -4.61
N SER A 550 19.88 -6.49 -5.44
CA SER A 550 20.79 -7.52 -5.95
C SER A 550 21.91 -6.95 -6.80
N GLY A 551 23.13 -7.48 -6.61
CA GLY A 551 24.34 -6.97 -7.28
C GLY A 551 24.87 -5.64 -6.73
N ALA A 552 24.20 -5.01 -5.75
CA ALA A 552 24.62 -3.77 -5.12
C ALA A 552 24.58 -3.90 -3.57
N PRO A 553 25.52 -4.64 -2.95
CA PRO A 553 25.50 -4.93 -1.52
C PRO A 553 25.40 -3.68 -0.65
N GLY A 554 24.48 -3.69 0.31
CA GLY A 554 24.25 -2.60 1.25
C GLY A 554 23.48 -1.39 0.69
N VAL A 555 23.11 -1.42 -0.59
CA VAL A 555 22.30 -0.38 -1.22
C VAL A 555 20.83 -0.56 -0.85
N ASP A 556 20.17 0.55 -0.66
CA ASP A 556 18.73 0.66 -0.35
C ASP A 556 17.97 0.99 -1.66
N THR A 557 16.75 0.50 -1.80
CA THR A 557 15.85 0.76 -2.94
C THR A 557 15.63 2.26 -3.19
N ARG A 558 15.64 3.08 -2.14
CA ARG A 558 15.58 4.56 -2.22
C ARG A 558 16.69 5.22 -3.02
N SER A 559 17.78 4.50 -3.26
CA SER A 559 18.91 5.01 -4.05
C SER A 559 18.57 5.20 -5.53
N GLY A 560 17.53 4.55 -6.04
CA GLY A 560 17.18 4.47 -7.45
C GLY A 560 18.14 3.61 -8.28
N ILE A 561 19.06 2.86 -7.62
CA ILE A 561 19.91 1.87 -8.27
C ILE A 561 19.08 0.63 -8.49
N ARG A 562 19.02 0.16 -9.75
CA ARG A 562 18.31 -1.05 -10.12
C ARG A 562 19.13 -2.30 -9.80
N GLY A 563 18.44 -3.39 -9.47
CA GLY A 563 19.04 -4.70 -9.27
C GLY A 563 19.72 -5.23 -10.52
N SER A 564 20.65 -6.15 -10.34
CA SER A 564 21.21 -6.97 -11.40
C SER A 564 21.16 -8.45 -11.03
N TRP A 565 21.04 -9.32 -12.03
CA TRP A 565 21.07 -10.75 -11.83
C TRP A 565 22.39 -11.18 -11.17
N VAL A 566 22.27 -12.02 -10.15
CA VAL A 566 23.38 -12.65 -9.42
C VAL A 566 23.13 -14.14 -9.30
N THR A 567 24.19 -14.94 -9.30
CA THR A 567 24.07 -16.36 -8.99
C THR A 567 24.26 -16.59 -7.50
N GLU A 568 23.26 -17.21 -6.85
CA GLU A 568 23.32 -17.60 -5.45
C GLU A 568 23.75 -19.06 -5.32
N THR A 569 24.49 -19.36 -4.25
CA THR A 569 24.97 -20.70 -3.96
C THR A 569 24.82 -21.02 -2.48
N MET A 570 24.19 -22.17 -2.14
CA MET A 570 23.90 -22.59 -0.79
C MET A 570 24.20 -24.07 -0.57
N GLU A 571 24.78 -24.40 0.59
CA GLU A 571 25.15 -25.78 0.94
C GLU A 571 23.94 -26.57 1.43
N LEU A 572 23.73 -27.76 0.85
CA LEU A 572 22.71 -28.73 1.25
C LEU A 572 23.31 -30.03 1.84
N SER A 573 24.63 -30.13 1.98
CA SER A 573 25.32 -31.33 2.38
C SER A 573 24.91 -31.86 3.78
N ALA A 574 24.36 -31.00 4.64
CA ALA A 574 23.82 -31.40 5.95
C ALA A 574 22.55 -32.27 5.85
N TYR A 575 21.88 -32.29 4.70
CA TYR A 575 20.59 -32.97 4.47
C TYR A 575 20.71 -34.21 3.58
N ILE A 576 21.92 -34.66 3.26
CA ILE A 576 22.17 -35.83 2.43
C ILE A 576 21.54 -37.09 3.02
N GLY A 577 21.05 -37.96 2.11
CA GLY A 577 20.50 -39.27 2.48
C GLY A 577 19.04 -39.23 2.94
N GLN A 578 18.35 -38.14 2.75
CA GLN A 578 16.92 -38.02 3.09
C GLN A 578 16.15 -37.11 2.10
N PRO A 579 14.84 -37.29 1.98
CA PRO A 579 14.00 -36.33 1.29
C PRO A 579 13.87 -35.03 2.10
N ILE A 580 13.76 -33.92 1.38
CA ILE A 580 13.55 -32.58 1.95
C ILE A 580 12.47 -31.84 1.17
N LEU A 581 11.91 -30.82 1.77
CA LEU A 581 11.23 -29.75 1.06
C LEU A 581 12.18 -28.54 0.97
N LEU A 582 12.42 -28.06 -0.24
CA LEU A 582 13.09 -26.78 -0.50
C LEU A 582 12.03 -25.71 -0.70
N ARG A 583 12.19 -24.55 -0.06
CA ARG A 583 11.25 -23.43 -0.24
C ARG A 583 11.96 -22.09 -0.36
N PHE A 584 11.54 -21.33 -1.35
CA PHE A 584 11.80 -19.90 -1.45
C PHE A 584 10.65 -19.13 -0.83
N TRP A 585 10.97 -18.09 -0.08
CA TRP A 585 10.03 -17.19 0.58
C TRP A 585 10.31 -15.77 0.13
N GLN A 586 9.26 -14.97 -0.01
CA GLN A 586 9.34 -13.52 0.05
C GLN A 586 8.34 -13.05 1.09
N ILE A 587 8.82 -12.29 2.08
CA ILE A 587 8.05 -11.80 3.22
C ILE A 587 8.21 -10.30 3.26
N SER A 588 7.10 -9.56 3.15
CA SER A 588 7.05 -8.10 3.24
C SER A 588 6.44 -7.64 4.55
N ASP A 589 6.81 -6.43 4.97
CA ASP A 589 6.16 -5.77 6.10
C ASP A 589 4.92 -4.95 5.68
N ASP A 590 4.40 -4.11 6.58
CA ASP A 590 3.10 -3.43 6.43
C ASP A 590 3.17 -2.08 5.69
N ALA A 591 4.36 -1.68 5.22
CA ALA A 591 4.48 -0.44 4.48
C ALA A 591 5.55 -0.55 3.39
N PHE A 592 5.26 -0.03 2.22
CA PHE A 592 6.16 0.07 1.08
C PHE A 592 6.60 -1.27 0.48
N ASN A 593 6.25 -1.50 -0.76
CA ASN A 593 6.67 -2.69 -1.51
C ASN A 593 7.55 -2.31 -2.71
N ALA A 594 8.67 -3.02 -2.84
CA ALA A 594 9.57 -2.99 -3.98
C ALA A 594 9.16 -4.03 -5.04
N PRO A 595 9.79 -4.07 -6.23
CA PRO A 595 9.47 -5.01 -7.30
C PRO A 595 9.51 -6.49 -6.93
N GLY A 596 10.19 -6.88 -5.84
CA GLY A 596 10.22 -8.26 -5.35
C GLY A 596 11.43 -9.05 -5.82
N LEU A 597 11.23 -10.36 -6.01
CA LEU A 597 12.27 -11.36 -6.26
C LEU A 597 11.97 -12.13 -7.55
N LEU A 598 12.97 -12.26 -8.42
CA LEU A 598 12.98 -13.20 -9.53
C LEU A 598 13.94 -14.36 -9.23
N ILE A 599 13.56 -15.57 -9.67
CA ILE A 599 14.36 -16.80 -9.53
C ILE A 599 14.37 -17.53 -10.87
N ASP A 600 15.56 -18.00 -11.26
CA ASP A 600 15.77 -18.70 -12.53
C ASP A 600 16.91 -19.71 -12.40
N ASN A 601 17.06 -20.63 -13.36
CA ASN A 601 18.19 -21.58 -13.49
C ASN A 601 18.48 -22.33 -12.18
N ILE A 602 17.47 -22.95 -11.57
CA ILE A 602 17.57 -23.64 -10.28
C ILE A 602 18.19 -25.02 -10.48
N ARG A 603 19.26 -25.32 -9.76
CA ARG A 603 19.86 -26.65 -9.80
C ARG A 603 20.41 -27.11 -8.44
N ILE A 604 20.31 -28.41 -8.19
CA ILE A 604 20.90 -29.07 -7.03
C ILE A 604 21.78 -30.20 -7.53
N CYS A 605 23.09 -30.02 -7.38
CA CYS A 605 24.08 -30.93 -7.91
C CYS A 605 25.11 -31.34 -6.83
N SER A 606 25.78 -32.47 -7.04
CA SER A 606 26.97 -32.83 -6.29
C SER A 606 28.11 -31.88 -6.62
N ASN A 607 28.87 -31.44 -5.62
CA ASN A 607 30.11 -30.66 -5.83
C ASN A 607 31.36 -31.56 -5.89
N THR A 608 31.19 -32.87 -5.68
CA THR A 608 32.27 -33.88 -5.73
C THR A 608 32.22 -34.77 -6.96
N VAL A 609 31.05 -34.93 -7.57
CA VAL A 609 30.84 -35.73 -8.80
C VAL A 609 30.25 -34.83 -9.88
N ALA A 610 30.97 -34.70 -10.99
CA ALA A 610 30.52 -33.88 -12.11
C ALA A 610 29.22 -34.44 -12.71
N ASP A 611 28.32 -33.54 -13.09
CA ASP A 611 27.06 -33.83 -13.79
C ASP A 611 26.08 -34.76 -12.99
N GLN A 612 26.23 -34.84 -11.67
CA GLN A 612 25.30 -35.55 -10.82
C GLN A 612 24.35 -34.54 -10.17
N CYS A 613 23.22 -34.28 -10.83
CA CYS A 613 22.18 -33.37 -10.33
C CYS A 613 20.89 -34.13 -10.01
N VAL A 614 20.17 -33.70 -8.97
CA VAL A 614 18.85 -34.21 -8.59
C VAL A 614 17.73 -33.22 -8.91
N LEU A 615 18.08 -31.99 -9.22
CA LEU A 615 17.19 -30.96 -9.74
C LEU A 615 17.96 -30.12 -10.75
N GLU A 616 17.39 -29.92 -11.91
CA GLU A 616 17.82 -28.95 -12.93
C GLU A 616 16.55 -28.38 -13.56
N ASP A 617 16.30 -27.12 -13.35
CA ASP A 617 15.11 -26.41 -13.82
C ASP A 617 15.49 -25.01 -14.31
N ASP A 618 15.34 -24.79 -15.60
CA ASP A 618 15.54 -23.50 -16.27
C ASP A 618 14.25 -22.68 -16.38
N VAL A 619 13.20 -23.10 -15.68
CA VAL A 619 11.86 -22.48 -15.63
C VAL A 619 11.12 -22.50 -16.99
N GLU A 620 11.71 -23.06 -18.07
CA GLU A 620 11.12 -23.03 -19.41
C GLU A 620 10.03 -24.11 -19.62
N ALA A 621 10.07 -25.20 -18.85
CA ALA A 621 9.18 -26.35 -19.06
C ALA A 621 7.80 -26.22 -18.36
N GLY A 622 7.53 -25.13 -17.65
CA GLY A 622 6.29 -24.93 -16.90
C GLY A 622 6.48 -25.06 -15.39
N TYR A 623 5.43 -25.43 -14.67
CA TYR A 623 5.44 -25.46 -13.20
C TYR A 623 6.17 -26.70 -12.62
N GLY A 624 6.25 -27.81 -13.35
CA GLY A 624 6.85 -29.03 -12.84
C GLY A 624 6.23 -29.48 -11.51
N ASP A 625 7.08 -29.85 -10.53
CA ASP A 625 6.66 -30.21 -9.18
C ASP A 625 6.67 -29.01 -8.20
N TRP A 626 6.85 -27.79 -8.70
CA TRP A 626 6.78 -26.58 -7.88
C TRP A 626 5.36 -26.27 -7.43
N GLN A 627 5.23 -26.00 -6.15
CA GLN A 627 4.01 -25.48 -5.53
C GLN A 627 4.21 -24.00 -5.25
N ALA A 628 3.50 -23.16 -5.99
CA ALA A 628 3.57 -21.70 -5.91
C ALA A 628 2.35 -21.16 -5.17
N GLU A 629 2.58 -20.32 -4.15
CA GLU A 629 1.58 -19.51 -3.48
C GLU A 629 2.07 -18.07 -3.47
N GLY A 630 1.44 -17.19 -4.24
CA GLY A 630 1.89 -15.83 -4.44
C GLY A 630 3.11 -15.66 -5.35
N PHE A 631 3.74 -16.76 -5.81
CA PHE A 631 4.69 -16.75 -6.91
C PHE A 631 3.99 -17.03 -8.24
N ALA A 632 4.43 -16.34 -9.27
CA ALA A 632 3.98 -16.56 -10.65
C ALA A 632 5.16 -16.84 -11.58
N ARG A 633 4.95 -17.74 -12.56
CA ARG A 633 5.87 -17.93 -13.66
C ARG A 633 5.58 -16.86 -14.71
N ILE A 634 6.55 -16.01 -15.03
CA ILE A 634 6.39 -14.83 -15.88
C ILE A 634 7.41 -14.80 -17.01
N ASP A 635 7.05 -14.14 -18.11
CA ASP A 635 7.94 -13.86 -19.26
C ASP A 635 8.48 -12.41 -19.26
N GLY A 636 8.29 -11.66 -18.19
CA GLY A 636 8.83 -10.31 -18.00
C GLY A 636 8.01 -9.17 -18.63
N GLU A 637 7.02 -9.46 -19.49
CA GLU A 637 6.21 -8.43 -20.16
C GLU A 637 4.71 -8.56 -19.90
N LEU A 638 4.02 -7.42 -19.90
CA LEU A 638 2.56 -7.31 -19.81
C LEU A 638 1.98 -6.59 -21.03
N PRO A 639 0.75 -6.93 -21.47
CA PRO A 639 0.04 -6.14 -22.47
C PRO A 639 -0.24 -4.73 -21.90
N GLN A 640 0.04 -3.69 -22.70
CA GLN A 640 -0.22 -2.32 -22.31
C GLN A 640 -1.65 -1.93 -22.62
N THR A 641 -2.38 -1.43 -21.62
CA THR A 641 -3.73 -0.92 -21.75
C THR A 641 -3.76 0.60 -21.61
N TRP A 642 -4.62 1.24 -22.43
CA TRP A 642 -4.74 2.69 -22.51
C TRP A 642 -6.17 3.15 -22.26
N GLU A 643 -6.32 4.23 -21.51
CA GLU A 643 -7.56 4.98 -21.36
C GLU A 643 -7.36 6.42 -21.90
N LEU A 644 -7.90 6.67 -23.07
CA LEU A 644 -7.87 7.99 -23.69
C LEU A 644 -9.24 8.66 -23.59
N ARG A 645 -9.28 9.89 -23.10
CA ARG A 645 -10.49 10.71 -23.02
C ARG A 645 -10.26 12.05 -23.72
N LEU A 646 -11.26 12.52 -24.43
CA LEU A 646 -11.26 13.84 -25.05
C LEU A 646 -12.35 14.69 -24.42
N ILE A 647 -11.94 15.73 -23.71
CA ILE A 647 -12.84 16.81 -23.28
C ILE A 647 -12.92 17.77 -24.45
N HIS A 648 -14.07 17.79 -25.14
CA HIS A 648 -14.26 18.49 -26.38
C HIS A 648 -15.22 19.67 -26.19
N THR A 649 -14.81 20.85 -26.66
CA THR A 649 -15.65 22.04 -26.76
C THR A 649 -15.95 22.29 -28.23
N GLY A 650 -17.20 22.14 -28.62
CA GLY A 650 -17.68 22.39 -29.96
C GLY A 650 -17.56 23.86 -30.37
N ALA A 651 -17.71 24.15 -31.65
CA ALA A 651 -17.69 25.52 -32.19
C ALA A 651 -18.82 26.41 -31.63
N ASP A 652 -19.89 25.81 -31.16
CA ASP A 652 -21.04 26.43 -30.45
C ASP A 652 -20.79 26.65 -28.96
N GLY A 653 -19.69 26.10 -28.42
CA GLY A 653 -19.30 26.17 -27.01
C GLY A 653 -19.80 25.01 -26.16
N ASP A 654 -20.51 24.05 -26.74
CA ASP A 654 -21.00 22.88 -26.03
C ASP A 654 -19.83 21.96 -25.57
N LEU A 655 -19.82 21.65 -24.29
CA LEU A 655 -18.82 20.78 -23.68
C LEU A 655 -19.29 19.31 -23.67
N SER A 656 -18.45 18.42 -24.13
CA SER A 656 -18.69 16.96 -24.11
C SER A 656 -17.44 16.18 -23.79
N VAL A 657 -17.62 14.97 -23.25
CA VAL A 657 -16.53 14.00 -23.01
C VAL A 657 -16.71 12.83 -23.97
N ARG A 658 -15.61 12.41 -24.61
CA ARG A 658 -15.59 11.29 -25.56
C ARG A 658 -14.53 10.28 -25.15
N ASN A 659 -14.89 9.00 -25.16
CA ASN A 659 -13.92 7.91 -25.10
C ASN A 659 -13.25 7.76 -26.47
N ILE A 660 -11.94 7.65 -26.52
CA ILE A 660 -11.14 7.44 -27.71
C ILE A 660 -10.50 6.05 -27.62
N PRO A 661 -11.08 5.04 -28.26
CA PRO A 661 -10.49 3.69 -28.21
C PRO A 661 -9.18 3.65 -29.02
N THR A 662 -8.21 2.89 -28.53
CA THR A 662 -7.03 2.46 -29.30
C THR A 662 -7.34 1.17 -30.06
N ASP A 663 -6.69 0.98 -31.19
CA ASP A 663 -6.70 -0.30 -31.90
C ASP A 663 -5.69 -1.31 -31.32
N SER A 664 -5.60 -2.51 -31.88
CA SER A 664 -4.67 -3.56 -31.45
C SER A 664 -3.18 -3.20 -31.62
N ALA A 665 -2.86 -2.16 -32.40
CA ALA A 665 -1.52 -1.60 -32.53
C ALA A 665 -1.26 -0.45 -31.55
N GLY A 666 -2.17 -0.18 -30.60
CA GLY A 666 -2.04 0.92 -29.64
C GLY A 666 -2.34 2.29 -30.22
N GLN A 667 -2.93 2.38 -31.43
CA GLN A 667 -3.08 3.62 -32.18
C GLN A 667 -4.49 4.20 -32.08
N ALA A 668 -4.59 5.55 -32.10
CA ALA A 668 -5.84 6.28 -32.21
C ALA A 668 -5.68 7.57 -33.01
N THR A 669 -6.76 8.00 -33.66
CA THR A 669 -6.80 9.26 -34.43
C THR A 669 -7.96 10.15 -33.97
N ILE A 670 -7.64 11.40 -33.61
CA ILE A 670 -8.58 12.43 -33.19
C ILE A 670 -8.60 13.53 -34.23
N ARG A 671 -9.79 14.02 -34.60
CA ARG A 671 -9.95 15.16 -35.51
C ARG A 671 -10.77 16.23 -34.83
N LEU A 672 -10.26 17.46 -34.86
CA LEU A 672 -10.98 18.67 -34.45
C LEU A 672 -11.33 19.50 -35.67
N GLY A 673 -12.56 20.00 -35.70
CA GLY A 673 -13.05 20.90 -36.71
C GLY A 673 -12.62 22.36 -36.47
N THR A 674 -13.04 23.28 -37.35
CA THR A 674 -12.73 24.71 -37.20
C THR A 674 -13.40 25.29 -35.95
N ASN A 675 -12.61 26.02 -35.13
CA ASN A 675 -13.03 26.64 -33.86
C ASN A 675 -13.41 25.62 -32.76
N GLU A 676 -13.08 24.34 -32.91
CA GLU A 676 -13.20 23.37 -31.86
C GLU A 676 -11.95 23.37 -31.00
N ARG A 677 -12.12 23.14 -29.69
CA ARG A 677 -11.05 23.02 -28.70
C ARG A 677 -11.17 21.72 -27.97
N ALA A 678 -10.05 21.21 -27.50
CA ALA A 678 -10.07 19.98 -26.68
C ALA A 678 -8.92 19.89 -25.69
N ILE A 679 -9.18 19.12 -24.62
CA ILE A 679 -8.14 18.59 -23.73
C ILE A 679 -8.10 17.08 -23.97
N LEU A 680 -6.92 16.57 -24.30
CA LEU A 680 -6.65 15.13 -24.39
C LEU A 680 -6.14 14.66 -23.03
N VAL A 681 -6.78 13.64 -22.46
CA VAL A 681 -6.40 12.95 -21.24
C VAL A 681 -5.84 11.58 -21.63
N VAL A 682 -4.61 11.29 -21.22
CA VAL A 682 -3.91 10.05 -21.54
C VAL A 682 -3.55 9.34 -20.25
N ALA A 683 -4.05 8.13 -20.04
CA ALA A 683 -3.72 7.27 -18.92
C ALA A 683 -3.29 5.87 -19.41
N ALA A 684 -2.25 5.32 -18.81
CA ALA A 684 -1.89 3.93 -18.90
C ALA A 684 -2.52 3.17 -17.72
N THR A 685 -3.06 1.98 -17.94
CA THR A 685 -3.87 1.27 -16.92
C THR A 685 -3.53 -0.21 -16.78
N THR A 686 -2.30 -0.61 -17.12
CA THR A 686 -1.81 -1.98 -16.92
C THR A 686 -1.49 -2.20 -15.44
N PRO A 687 -2.09 -3.20 -14.78
CA PRO A 687 -1.80 -3.50 -13.36
C PRO A 687 -0.46 -4.23 -13.19
N HIS A 688 -0.06 -4.42 -11.93
CA HIS A 688 1.09 -5.20 -11.46
C HIS A 688 2.48 -4.67 -11.81
N THR A 689 2.61 -3.57 -12.54
CA THR A 689 3.90 -2.95 -12.86
C THR A 689 3.98 -1.49 -12.44
N THR A 690 5.19 -1.01 -12.17
CA THR A 690 5.50 0.41 -11.96
C THR A 690 6.32 1.00 -13.11
N GLU A 691 6.57 0.21 -14.14
CA GLU A 691 7.28 0.71 -15.31
C GLU A 691 6.36 1.62 -16.13
N PRO A 692 6.85 2.80 -16.57
CA PRO A 692 6.04 3.74 -17.33
C PRO A 692 5.80 3.25 -18.75
N ALA A 693 4.61 3.53 -19.27
CA ALA A 693 4.26 3.28 -20.65
C ALA A 693 4.71 4.44 -21.57
N SER A 694 5.30 4.12 -22.71
CA SER A 694 5.72 5.09 -23.71
C SER A 694 4.65 5.30 -24.79
N TYR A 695 4.53 6.54 -25.29
CA TYR A 695 3.67 6.86 -26.41
C TYR A 695 4.16 8.09 -27.17
N GLN A 696 3.73 8.23 -28.42
CA GLN A 696 3.99 9.39 -29.26
C GLN A 696 2.67 10.11 -29.58
N LEU A 697 2.69 11.43 -29.59
CA LEU A 697 1.64 12.29 -30.12
C LEU A 697 2.14 13.03 -31.32
N ARG A 698 1.41 12.96 -32.45
CA ARG A 698 1.64 13.76 -33.64
C ARG A 698 0.43 14.65 -33.90
N ILE A 699 0.66 15.97 -33.91
CA ILE A 699 -0.36 17.00 -34.16
C ILE A 699 -0.07 17.69 -35.50
N GLN A 700 -1.01 17.67 -36.42
CA GLN A 700 -0.86 18.20 -37.77
C GLN A 700 -2.16 18.90 -38.28
#